data_318650691eb2761fb01c24a128c8ccc7
#
_entry.id   318650691eb2761fb01c24a128c8ccc7
#
_cell.length_a   1.000
_cell.length_b   1.000
_cell.length_c   1.000
_cell.angle_alpha   90.00
_cell.angle_beta   90.00
_cell.angle_gamma   90.00
#
_symmetry.space_group_name_H-M   'P 1'
#
loop_
_entity.id
_entity.type
_entity.pdbx_description
1 polymer ?
#
loop_
_entity_poly.entity_id
_entity_poly.type
_entity_poly.pdbx_seq_one_letter_code
_entity_poly.pdbx_strand_id
1 'polypeptide(L)'
;MKNFLLISFITLIVFSSCEKKKNTLFTQVNSDYSGVTFNNKIVESDSFNILTTEYIFNGGGVAVGDFNNDSKPDLFFTGNQVPNKLYLNQGKFKFQDISANAGIEAKTSWKTGVAVVDINSDGLLDIYVCAAMYTKPEEKANMLFVNQGINKNGEPIFKEMANEYGIADTGNSMNATFFDYDKDGLLDLYVLNNVDIHELPSNYREKITDGSALSNDRLYKNNGDNTFTDVTLEAGITIEGYGLGLAISDLNYDGWPDIYVSNDYLTNDILYTNNGDGTFSNNIDNKIKHQSKFSMGSDISDYNNDGFLDIITIDMLGETNFRQKTTVRNTKYNDYNLNEKFGYGYQYMRNMLQTGQGLGVPYSETGLMAGISKTDWSWSPLFVDVDNDGAKDLLITNGFPRDITDLDFGEFNFNVRRFLSPSQILDSIPVVKIPNYAYKNEQNGLFSDVGEKWGLNIPSFSNGAAFADLDGDGDMDYIVNNIDEEAFVFENNLNSIKGEQHNYLDIKLQGPKTNPSGIGAKIVLRHEDGAFQYQEHYLTRGYMSSVQDIIHFGLANTKTVNSLEIVWPDGKYQQIKNTKSNQIITINYNDARIAESNDLTFPFVQNELPTIFNEISEKIGVDYVHQEQDKVDYNLQRILPHKLTQNGPCLAVGDINGDGTEDFIVGSSSGYSPIIFLQNQDGTFKSSQLFSDEENMKFEEEGIALFDLENDGDLDLYLVSGSNEFDKESSFYVDRLLINDGTGTFTIATDKMPIIKASGS
;
A
#
# COMPACT_ATOMS: atom_id res chain seq x y z
N MET A 1 56.63 68.87 -18.77
CA MET A 1 55.68 69.63 -17.96
C MET A 1 54.39 68.82 -17.83
N LYS A 2 54.04 68.58 -16.59
CA LYS A 2 52.76 68.07 -16.03
C LYS A 2 52.29 66.67 -16.50
N ASN A 3 52.60 65.71 -15.62
CA ASN A 3 51.97 64.41 -15.45
C ASN A 3 50.51 64.56 -15.05
N PHE A 4 49.62 63.77 -15.68
CA PHE A 4 48.31 63.46 -15.14
C PHE A 4 48.23 61.97 -14.91
N LEU A 5 48.30 61.57 -13.63
CA LEU A 5 47.95 60.20 -13.15
C LEU A 5 46.43 60.10 -13.20
N LEU A 6 45.93 59.14 -13.95
CA LEU A 6 44.52 58.73 -13.91
C LEU A 6 44.43 57.47 -13.04
N ILE A 7 43.98 57.65 -11.79
CA ILE A 7 43.67 56.56 -10.87
C ILE A 7 42.29 56.05 -11.26
N SER A 8 42.28 54.85 -11.88
CA SER A 8 41.02 54.13 -12.19
C SER A 8 40.58 53.38 -10.92
N PHE A 9 39.53 53.88 -10.28
CA PHE A 9 38.85 53.18 -9.18
C PHE A 9 37.95 52.07 -9.78
N ILE A 10 38.41 50.82 -9.79
CA ILE A 10 37.55 49.67 -10.12
C ILE A 10 36.73 49.39 -8.89
N THR A 11 35.47 49.82 -8.89
CA THR A 11 34.46 49.44 -7.91
C THR A 11 34.02 48.04 -8.26
N LEU A 12 34.49 47.03 -7.53
CA LEU A 12 33.99 45.67 -7.54
C LEU A 12 32.56 45.69 -6.95
N ILE A 13 31.55 45.76 -7.76
CA ILE A 13 30.17 45.52 -7.35
C ILE A 13 30.06 44.00 -7.17
N VAL A 14 30.19 43.50 -5.98
CA VAL A 14 29.78 42.16 -5.58
C VAL A 14 28.25 42.13 -5.68
N PHE A 15 27.72 41.65 -6.79
CA PHE A 15 26.33 41.20 -6.83
C PHE A 15 26.22 39.98 -5.92
N SER A 16 25.92 40.18 -4.65
CA SER A 16 25.27 39.15 -3.88
C SER A 16 23.89 38.98 -4.50
N SER A 17 23.73 38.01 -5.36
CA SER A 17 22.43 37.49 -5.72
C SER A 17 21.82 36.95 -4.44
N CYS A 18 21.01 37.77 -3.76
CA CYS A 18 19.98 37.24 -2.91
C CYS A 18 18.99 36.55 -3.82
N GLU A 19 19.16 35.27 -4.08
CA GLU A 19 18.04 34.44 -4.47
C GLU A 19 16.97 34.65 -3.39
N LYS A 20 15.86 35.28 -3.79
CA LYS A 20 14.65 35.22 -2.96
C LYS A 20 14.38 33.74 -2.75
N LYS A 21 14.59 33.21 -1.54
CA LYS A 21 14.06 31.91 -1.14
C LYS A 21 12.60 31.90 -1.61
N LYS A 22 12.25 31.04 -2.54
CA LYS A 22 10.86 30.71 -2.80
C LYS A 22 10.35 30.19 -1.45
N ASN A 23 9.33 30.78 -0.88
CA ASN A 23 8.69 30.26 0.33
C ASN A 23 7.90 29.02 -0.09
N THR A 24 8.58 27.88 -0.15
CA THR A 24 7.98 26.57 -0.33
C THR A 24 7.61 25.99 1.03
N LEU A 25 6.62 25.09 1.08
CA LEU A 25 6.21 24.44 2.32
C LEU A 25 7.39 23.72 2.97
N PHE A 26 8.19 23.00 2.18
CA PHE A 26 9.40 22.34 2.65
C PHE A 26 10.68 23.05 2.18
N THR A 27 11.68 23.05 3.03
CA THR A 27 13.05 23.49 2.72
C THR A 27 14.04 22.42 3.17
N GLN A 28 14.85 21.89 2.27
CA GLN A 28 15.92 20.98 2.65
C GLN A 28 16.93 21.69 3.57
N VAL A 29 17.15 21.14 4.74
CA VAL A 29 18.17 21.61 5.68
C VAL A 29 19.52 21.06 5.23
N ASN A 30 20.48 21.95 4.99
CA ASN A 30 21.82 21.56 4.54
C ASN A 30 22.54 20.73 5.61
N SER A 31 23.21 19.64 5.21
CA SER A 31 23.94 18.74 6.10
C SER A 31 25.09 19.41 6.85
N ASP A 32 25.77 20.40 6.24
CA ASP A 32 26.80 21.20 6.92
C ASP A 32 26.20 22.02 8.06
N TYR A 33 24.92 22.40 7.99
CA TYR A 33 24.22 23.12 9.05
C TYR A 33 23.64 22.16 10.08
N SER A 34 22.95 21.11 9.60
CA SER A 34 22.28 20.17 10.50
C SER A 34 23.23 19.22 11.22
N GLY A 35 24.36 18.89 10.61
CA GLY A 35 25.26 17.84 11.09
C GLY A 35 24.81 16.42 10.70
N VAL A 36 23.67 16.25 10.01
CA VAL A 36 23.20 14.95 9.51
C VAL A 36 23.90 14.65 8.19
N THR A 37 24.96 13.88 8.25
CA THR A 37 25.82 13.53 7.11
C THR A 37 25.71 12.04 6.75
N PHE A 38 24.67 11.35 7.20
CA PHE A 38 24.43 9.95 6.90
C PHE A 38 24.26 9.74 5.39
N ASN A 39 25.02 8.81 4.84
CA ASN A 39 24.93 8.42 3.45
C ASN A 39 24.94 6.88 3.39
N ASN A 40 23.84 6.27 2.97
CA ASN A 40 23.72 4.83 2.80
C ASN A 40 24.44 4.38 1.53
N LYS A 41 25.75 4.44 1.54
CA LYS A 41 26.57 4.10 0.39
C LYS A 41 26.61 2.61 0.12
N ILE A 42 26.31 2.22 -1.13
CA ILE A 42 26.36 0.83 -1.60
C ILE A 42 27.49 0.68 -2.62
N VAL A 43 28.32 -0.33 -2.42
CA VAL A 43 29.43 -0.64 -3.31
C VAL A 43 29.21 -2.01 -3.92
N GLU A 44 28.94 -2.03 -5.23
CA GLU A 44 28.80 -3.26 -6.00
C GLU A 44 30.16 -3.90 -6.27
N SER A 45 30.16 -5.22 -6.44
CA SER A 45 31.31 -6.02 -6.86
C SER A 45 30.92 -7.02 -7.96
N ASP A 46 31.89 -7.70 -8.56
CA ASP A 46 31.60 -8.72 -9.60
C ASP A 46 30.71 -9.87 -9.10
N SER A 47 30.69 -10.15 -7.80
CA SER A 47 29.91 -11.24 -7.19
C SER A 47 28.71 -10.79 -6.37
N PHE A 48 28.60 -9.51 -6.08
CA PHE A 48 27.52 -8.93 -5.29
C PHE A 48 27.10 -7.61 -5.91
N ASN A 49 26.08 -7.64 -6.75
CA ASN A 49 25.57 -6.51 -7.54
C ASN A 49 24.13 -6.77 -7.92
N ILE A 50 23.47 -5.80 -8.55
CA ILE A 50 22.06 -5.88 -8.93
C ILE A 50 21.72 -7.06 -9.86
N LEU A 51 22.66 -7.56 -10.66
CA LEU A 51 22.43 -8.69 -11.57
C LEU A 51 22.54 -10.05 -10.88
N THR A 52 23.13 -10.09 -9.68
CA THR A 52 23.30 -11.30 -8.87
C THR A 52 22.47 -11.30 -7.60
N THR A 53 22.00 -10.12 -7.17
CA THR A 53 21.31 -9.91 -5.91
C THR A 53 20.26 -8.82 -6.11
N GLU A 54 19.01 -9.22 -6.41
CA GLU A 54 17.95 -8.31 -6.85
C GLU A 54 17.59 -7.23 -5.82
N TYR A 55 17.73 -7.51 -4.53
CA TYR A 55 17.36 -6.62 -3.43
C TYR A 55 18.50 -5.72 -2.90
N ILE A 56 19.61 -5.60 -3.64
CA ILE A 56 20.78 -4.83 -3.20
C ILE A 56 20.49 -3.32 -2.99
N PHE A 57 19.48 -2.78 -3.67
CA PHE A 57 19.12 -1.36 -3.60
C PHE A 57 17.79 -1.11 -2.86
N ASN A 58 17.34 -2.05 -2.02
CA ASN A 58 16.15 -1.83 -1.20
C ASN A 58 16.34 -0.74 -0.12
N GLY A 59 17.60 -0.36 0.12
CA GLY A 59 17.93 0.72 1.04
C GLY A 59 17.72 0.36 2.51
N GLY A 60 17.53 1.38 3.34
CA GLY A 60 17.36 1.25 4.78
C GLY A 60 16.29 2.19 5.32
N GLY A 61 15.93 1.98 6.57
CA GLY A 61 14.92 2.76 7.28
C GLY A 61 15.49 3.98 7.99
N VAL A 62 14.56 4.79 8.51
CA VAL A 62 14.82 5.86 9.47
C VAL A 62 13.85 5.74 10.63
N ALA A 63 14.32 6.00 11.85
CA ALA A 63 13.46 6.05 13.02
C ALA A 63 13.62 7.38 13.76
N VAL A 64 12.50 7.84 14.32
CA VAL A 64 12.45 9.04 15.13
C VAL A 64 12.01 8.68 16.54
N GLY A 65 12.74 9.17 17.55
CA GLY A 65 12.41 8.94 18.95
C GLY A 65 13.24 9.83 19.88
N ASP A 66 12.76 10.05 21.10
CA ASP A 66 13.50 10.77 22.15
C ASP A 66 14.34 9.74 22.93
N PHE A 67 15.54 9.42 22.42
CA PHE A 67 16.39 8.36 22.97
C PHE A 67 17.14 8.76 24.23
N ASN A 68 17.21 10.06 24.54
CA ASN A 68 17.87 10.57 25.73
C ASN A 68 16.91 11.22 26.76
N ASN A 69 15.59 11.14 26.52
CA ASN A 69 14.53 11.72 27.36
C ASN A 69 14.68 13.23 27.59
N ASP A 70 15.15 14.00 26.58
CA ASP A 70 15.25 15.46 26.63
C ASP A 70 14.06 16.20 25.99
N SER A 71 13.05 15.45 25.56
CA SER A 71 11.82 15.89 24.88
C SER A 71 12.03 16.46 23.48
N LYS A 72 13.15 16.13 22.82
CA LYS A 72 13.39 16.44 21.41
C LYS A 72 13.50 15.15 20.60
N PRO A 73 12.87 15.08 19.43
CA PRO A 73 12.98 13.90 18.59
C PRO A 73 14.38 13.78 17.97
N ASP A 74 15.04 12.66 18.24
CA ASP A 74 16.33 12.26 17.69
C ASP A 74 16.15 11.42 16.43
N LEU A 75 17.22 11.25 15.63
CA LEU A 75 17.17 10.53 14.36
C LEU A 75 18.10 9.31 14.38
N PHE A 76 17.54 8.15 13.99
CA PHE A 76 18.31 6.91 13.78
C PHE A 76 18.19 6.46 12.33
N PHE A 77 19.32 6.12 11.69
CA PHE A 77 19.37 5.61 10.33
C PHE A 77 20.00 4.23 10.28
N THR A 78 19.38 3.29 9.55
CA THR A 78 20.00 2.02 9.21
C THR A 78 20.79 2.14 7.92
N GLY A 79 21.98 1.54 7.91
CA GLY A 79 22.86 1.54 6.74
C GLY A 79 23.17 0.14 6.26
N ASN A 80 22.99 -0.14 4.98
CA ASN A 80 23.21 -1.47 4.40
C ASN A 80 24.66 -1.94 4.55
N GLN A 81 25.59 -1.36 3.80
CA GLN A 81 27.03 -1.64 3.91
C GLN A 81 27.76 -0.68 4.85
N VAL A 82 27.11 0.38 5.28
CA VAL A 82 27.69 1.38 6.20
C VAL A 82 27.14 1.19 7.62
N PRO A 83 27.83 1.67 8.67
CA PRO A 83 27.31 1.61 10.04
C PRO A 83 26.00 2.36 10.20
N ASN A 84 25.14 1.91 11.15
CA ASN A 84 24.00 2.71 11.61
C ASN A 84 24.47 4.04 12.19
N LYS A 85 23.58 5.03 12.18
CA LYS A 85 23.84 6.36 12.77
C LYS A 85 22.71 6.79 13.70
N LEU A 86 23.12 7.37 14.84
CA LEU A 86 22.23 8.00 15.81
C LEU A 86 22.65 9.46 16.00
N TYR A 87 21.70 10.36 15.78
CA TYR A 87 21.89 11.81 15.86
C TYR A 87 20.98 12.39 16.94
N LEU A 88 21.58 12.97 17.98
CA LEU A 88 20.82 13.70 19.02
C LEU A 88 20.46 15.10 18.56
N ASN A 89 19.20 15.46 18.72
CA ASN A 89 18.64 16.76 18.37
C ASN A 89 19.09 17.84 19.39
N GLN A 90 19.82 18.86 18.92
CA GLN A 90 20.28 19.97 19.71
C GLN A 90 19.36 21.20 19.58
N GLY A 91 18.19 21.05 18.93
CA GLY A 91 17.26 22.11 18.58
C GLY A 91 17.66 22.89 17.32
N LYS A 92 16.66 23.52 16.69
CA LYS A 92 16.84 24.32 15.45
C LYS A 92 17.52 23.55 14.33
N PHE A 93 17.10 22.31 14.10
CA PHE A 93 17.64 21.41 13.08
C PHE A 93 19.16 21.18 13.18
N LYS A 94 19.74 21.24 14.37
CA LYS A 94 21.13 20.84 14.62
C LYS A 94 21.17 19.51 15.34
N PHE A 95 21.99 18.61 14.83
CA PHE A 95 22.10 17.26 15.34
C PHE A 95 23.55 16.88 15.61
N GLN A 96 23.77 16.08 16.64
CA GLN A 96 25.09 15.57 17.03
C GLN A 96 25.15 14.07 16.78
N ASP A 97 26.09 13.63 15.93
CA ASP A 97 26.38 12.19 15.75
C ASP A 97 27.03 11.61 17.02
N ILE A 98 26.33 10.68 17.66
CA ILE A 98 26.80 9.97 18.87
C ILE A 98 26.99 8.46 18.63
N SER A 99 26.85 8.00 17.41
CA SER A 99 26.75 6.58 17.03
C SER A 99 27.81 5.68 17.65
N ALA A 100 29.07 6.11 17.61
CA ALA A 100 30.19 5.35 18.15
C ALA A 100 30.16 5.25 19.69
N ASN A 101 29.73 6.34 20.36
CA ASN A 101 29.62 6.37 21.82
C ASN A 101 28.41 5.59 22.32
N ALA A 102 27.32 5.62 21.54
CA ALA A 102 26.07 4.93 21.86
C ALA A 102 26.16 3.41 21.69
N GLY A 103 27.08 2.88 20.88
CA GLY A 103 27.27 1.45 20.69
C GLY A 103 26.31 0.77 19.69
N ILE A 104 25.75 1.54 18.73
CA ILE A 104 24.69 1.07 17.83
C ILE A 104 25.15 0.78 16.37
N GLU A 105 26.43 0.90 16.07
CA GLU A 105 26.93 0.96 14.71
C GLU A 105 26.70 -0.32 13.86
N ALA A 106 26.71 -1.54 14.44
CA ALA A 106 26.45 -2.82 13.74
C ALA A 106 27.21 -2.96 12.40
N LYS A 107 28.53 -2.95 12.44
CA LYS A 107 29.40 -2.80 11.25
C LYS A 107 29.42 -4.01 10.30
N THR A 108 29.00 -5.19 10.76
CA THR A 108 29.18 -6.46 10.04
C THR A 108 27.90 -6.98 9.38
N SER A 109 26.77 -6.36 9.61
CA SER A 109 25.46 -6.80 9.12
C SER A 109 24.95 -5.89 7.99
N TRP A 110 24.09 -6.42 7.14
CA TRP A 110 23.30 -5.67 6.18
C TRP A 110 21.97 -5.29 6.83
N LYS A 111 21.87 -4.06 7.33
CA LYS A 111 20.67 -3.59 8.06
C LYS A 111 19.63 -3.09 7.10
N THR A 112 18.35 -3.26 7.46
CA THR A 112 17.15 -2.93 6.67
C THR A 112 16.21 -2.05 7.49
N GLY A 113 15.10 -2.62 7.99
CA GLY A 113 14.10 -1.90 8.76
C GLY A 113 14.50 -1.63 10.21
N VAL A 114 13.81 -0.68 10.83
CA VAL A 114 14.00 -0.30 12.23
C VAL A 114 12.66 -0.07 12.92
N ALA A 115 12.50 -0.66 14.11
CA ALA A 115 11.38 -0.42 15.02
C ALA A 115 11.87 0.16 16.35
N VAL A 116 11.11 1.10 16.92
CA VAL A 116 11.38 1.74 18.20
C VAL A 116 10.33 1.30 19.21
N VAL A 117 10.76 0.95 20.42
CA VAL A 117 9.91 0.45 21.50
C VAL A 117 10.60 0.64 22.86
N ASP A 118 9.84 0.77 23.93
CA ASP A 118 10.34 0.53 25.30
C ASP A 118 9.99 -0.94 25.64
N ILE A 119 10.91 -1.87 25.29
CA ILE A 119 10.65 -3.32 25.34
C ILE A 119 10.66 -3.89 26.74
N ASN A 120 11.35 -3.23 27.67
CA ASN A 120 11.54 -3.70 29.06
C ASN A 120 10.74 -2.87 30.07
N SER A 121 9.97 -1.89 29.62
CA SER A 121 9.12 -1.01 30.42
C SER A 121 9.91 -0.18 31.47
N ASP A 122 11.12 0.28 31.12
CA ASP A 122 11.98 1.09 31.99
C ASP A 122 11.87 2.59 31.71
N GLY A 123 11.11 3.00 30.68
CA GLY A 123 10.86 4.38 30.27
C GLY A 123 11.93 4.92 29.33
N LEU A 124 12.78 4.08 28.77
CA LEU A 124 13.78 4.44 27.76
C LEU A 124 13.44 3.73 26.45
N LEU A 125 13.63 4.43 25.33
CA LEU A 125 13.37 3.82 24.03
C LEU A 125 14.51 2.91 23.60
N ASP A 126 14.16 1.69 23.19
CA ASP A 126 15.03 0.68 22.62
C ASP A 126 14.87 0.64 21.10
N ILE A 127 15.84 0.02 20.40
CA ILE A 127 15.88 0.01 18.94
C ILE A 127 16.02 -1.44 18.45
N TYR A 128 15.04 -1.94 17.72
CA TYR A 128 15.12 -3.21 17.01
C TYR A 128 15.48 -2.97 15.54
N VAL A 129 16.53 -3.63 15.05
CA VAL A 129 17.05 -3.46 13.69
C VAL A 129 17.02 -4.80 12.97
N CYS A 130 16.33 -4.84 11.85
CA CYS A 130 16.29 -5.99 10.95
C CYS A 130 17.59 -6.11 10.14
N ALA A 131 17.95 -7.34 9.77
CA ALA A 131 19.12 -7.62 8.94
C ALA A 131 18.81 -8.70 7.89
N ALA A 132 19.50 -8.62 6.74
CA ALA A 132 19.24 -9.48 5.58
C ALA A 132 20.49 -9.71 4.75
N MET A 133 20.33 -10.27 3.56
CA MET A 133 21.25 -10.31 2.41
C MET A 133 22.53 -11.13 2.57
N TYR A 134 23.07 -11.31 3.76
CA TYR A 134 24.28 -12.12 3.95
C TYR A 134 23.91 -13.60 4.18
N THR A 135 24.87 -14.49 3.89
CA THR A 135 24.62 -15.94 3.95
C THR A 135 24.88 -16.55 5.33
N LYS A 136 25.72 -15.90 6.14
CA LYS A 136 26.05 -16.41 7.47
C LYS A 136 25.02 -15.92 8.49
N PRO A 137 24.46 -16.83 9.32
CA PRO A 137 23.46 -16.47 10.30
C PRO A 137 23.87 -15.30 11.22
N GLU A 138 25.12 -15.27 11.66
CA GLU A 138 25.65 -14.21 12.52
C GLU A 138 25.76 -12.84 11.85
N GLU A 139 25.78 -12.78 10.50
CA GLU A 139 25.85 -11.55 9.74
C GLU A 139 24.45 -11.01 9.35
N LYS A 140 23.41 -11.86 9.44
CA LYS A 140 22.03 -11.50 9.13
C LYS A 140 21.08 -11.63 10.33
N ALA A 141 21.59 -11.90 11.53
CA ALA A 141 20.78 -11.89 12.73
C ALA A 141 20.24 -10.49 13.03
N ASN A 142 18.95 -10.39 13.32
CA ASN A 142 18.34 -9.15 13.78
C ASN A 142 18.94 -8.74 15.13
N MET A 143 18.96 -7.45 15.40
CA MET A 143 19.60 -6.86 16.57
C MET A 143 18.60 -6.09 17.42
N LEU A 144 18.69 -6.23 18.74
CA LEU A 144 17.98 -5.43 19.73
C LEU A 144 18.96 -4.61 20.53
N PHE A 145 18.98 -3.31 20.33
CA PHE A 145 19.77 -2.36 21.12
C PHE A 145 18.92 -1.87 22.29
N VAL A 146 19.16 -2.44 23.47
CA VAL A 146 18.49 -2.05 24.72
C VAL A 146 19.22 -0.86 25.34
N ASN A 147 18.49 0.22 25.60
CA ASN A 147 18.99 1.44 26.20
C ASN A 147 19.34 1.20 27.69
N GLN A 148 20.60 1.39 28.06
CA GLN A 148 21.12 1.16 29.40
C GLN A 148 21.10 2.43 30.27
N GLY A 149 20.49 3.49 29.78
CA GLY A 149 20.44 4.80 30.43
C GLY A 149 21.36 5.83 29.81
N ILE A 150 21.35 7.01 30.40
CA ILE A 150 22.00 8.21 29.88
C ILE A 150 23.33 8.45 30.62
N ASN A 151 24.40 8.62 29.84
CA ASN A 151 25.71 8.90 30.39
C ASN A 151 25.81 10.36 30.91
N LYS A 152 26.93 10.69 31.56
CA LYS A 152 27.18 12.03 32.12
C LYS A 152 27.21 13.18 31.08
N ASN A 153 27.27 12.85 29.80
CA ASN A 153 27.26 13.85 28.73
C ASN A 153 25.84 14.05 28.14
N GLY A 154 24.81 13.34 28.66
CA GLY A 154 23.47 13.38 28.14
C GLY A 154 23.23 12.43 26.93
N GLU A 155 24.15 11.49 26.68
CA GLU A 155 24.09 10.56 25.55
C GLU A 155 23.56 9.21 26.03
N PRO A 156 22.61 8.54 25.32
CA PRO A 156 22.15 7.19 25.61
C PRO A 156 23.26 6.16 25.28
N ILE A 157 23.30 5.08 26.05
CA ILE A 157 24.20 3.95 25.82
C ILE A 157 23.37 2.69 25.60
N PHE A 158 23.63 2.00 24.51
CA PHE A 158 22.90 0.78 24.14
C PHE A 158 23.75 -0.48 24.30
N LYS A 159 23.08 -1.60 24.60
CA LYS A 159 23.65 -2.94 24.57
C LYS A 159 22.83 -3.82 23.63
N GLU A 160 23.50 -4.50 22.70
CA GLU A 160 22.84 -5.49 21.85
C GLU A 160 22.44 -6.73 22.68
N MET A 161 21.16 -7.12 22.65
CA MET A 161 20.58 -8.17 23.49
C MET A 161 19.55 -9.07 22.77
N ALA A 162 19.50 -9.09 21.44
CA ALA A 162 18.49 -9.87 20.72
C ALA A 162 18.56 -11.37 21.04
N ASN A 163 19.77 -11.93 21.20
CA ASN A 163 19.94 -13.33 21.60
C ASN A 163 19.41 -13.61 23.01
N GLU A 164 19.64 -12.71 23.96
CA GLU A 164 19.16 -12.83 25.34
C GLU A 164 17.63 -12.79 25.40
N TYR A 165 17.00 -11.98 24.52
CA TYR A 165 15.55 -11.87 24.42
C TYR A 165 14.92 -12.98 23.54
N GLY A 166 15.72 -13.76 22.78
CA GLY A 166 15.22 -14.84 21.92
C GLY A 166 14.62 -14.34 20.58
N ILE A 167 14.97 -13.13 20.15
CA ILE A 167 14.45 -12.49 18.94
C ILE A 167 15.53 -12.11 17.90
N ALA A 168 16.70 -12.77 18.00
CA ALA A 168 17.77 -12.65 17.00
C ALA A 168 17.42 -13.48 15.75
N ASP A 169 16.34 -13.16 15.06
CA ASP A 169 15.92 -13.84 13.85
C ASP A 169 17.02 -13.79 12.79
N THR A 170 17.20 -14.89 12.04
CA THR A 170 18.22 -15.04 11.02
C THR A 170 17.61 -15.23 9.62
N GLY A 171 16.36 -14.87 9.41
CA GLY A 171 15.71 -14.75 8.11
C GLY A 171 16.29 -13.62 7.28
N ASN A 172 15.73 -13.35 6.12
CA ASN A 172 16.01 -12.12 5.39
C ASN A 172 15.00 -11.04 5.82
N SER A 173 15.19 -10.52 7.04
CA SER A 173 14.23 -9.61 7.66
C SER A 173 14.29 -8.22 7.03
N MET A 174 13.15 -7.72 6.55
CA MET A 174 13.05 -6.41 5.92
C MET A 174 12.47 -5.35 6.85
N ASN A 175 11.49 -5.71 7.67
CA ASN A 175 10.87 -4.79 8.62
C ASN A 175 10.41 -5.55 9.87
N ALA A 176 10.06 -4.81 10.93
CA ALA A 176 9.47 -5.39 12.14
C ALA A 176 8.54 -4.36 12.80
N THR A 177 7.62 -4.85 13.61
CA THR A 177 6.73 -3.98 14.39
C THR A 177 6.38 -4.63 15.73
N PHE A 178 6.16 -3.78 16.73
CA PHE A 178 5.69 -4.20 18.05
C PHE A 178 4.23 -3.84 18.24
N PHE A 179 3.42 -4.79 18.68
CA PHE A 179 1.99 -4.62 18.99
C PHE A 179 1.50 -5.74 19.90
N ASP A 180 0.41 -5.53 20.60
CA ASP A 180 -0.21 -6.51 21.51
C ASP A 180 -1.24 -7.33 20.71
N TYR A 181 -0.82 -8.49 20.14
CA TYR A 181 -1.66 -9.27 19.23
C TYR A 181 -2.73 -10.09 19.97
N ASP A 182 -2.49 -10.49 21.22
CA ASP A 182 -3.39 -11.35 22.01
C ASP A 182 -4.04 -10.63 23.19
N LYS A 183 -3.85 -9.31 23.30
CA LYS A 183 -4.41 -8.41 24.30
C LYS A 183 -4.06 -8.81 25.74
N ASP A 184 -2.88 -9.37 25.95
CA ASP A 184 -2.38 -9.66 27.30
C ASP A 184 -1.70 -8.43 27.95
N GLY A 185 -1.59 -7.33 27.23
CA GLY A 185 -1.03 -6.06 27.66
C GLY A 185 0.48 -5.95 27.49
N LEU A 186 1.14 -6.91 26.87
CA LEU A 186 2.55 -6.90 26.51
C LEU A 186 2.69 -6.63 25.00
N LEU A 187 3.76 -5.96 24.60
CA LEU A 187 4.03 -5.76 23.18
C LEU A 187 4.79 -6.96 22.62
N ASP A 188 4.18 -7.63 21.66
CA ASP A 188 4.74 -8.74 20.90
C ASP A 188 5.47 -8.24 19.66
N LEU A 189 6.21 -9.11 18.97
CA LEU A 189 7.02 -8.74 17.83
C LEU A 189 6.62 -9.52 16.57
N TYR A 190 6.26 -8.81 15.51
CA TYR A 190 6.17 -9.37 14.17
C TYR A 190 7.40 -8.97 13.33
N VAL A 191 8.01 -9.96 12.67
CA VAL A 191 9.17 -9.79 11.79
C VAL A 191 8.78 -10.18 10.38
N LEU A 192 8.87 -9.21 9.48
CA LEU A 192 8.62 -9.36 8.05
C LEU A 192 9.85 -9.91 7.35
N ASN A 193 9.72 -11.05 6.69
CA ASN A 193 10.79 -11.70 5.95
C ASN A 193 10.61 -11.61 4.43
N ASN A 194 11.72 -11.66 3.72
CA ASN A 194 11.78 -11.69 2.26
C ASN A 194 12.47 -12.97 1.79
N VAL A 195 12.50 -13.17 0.48
CA VAL A 195 13.13 -14.32 -0.18
C VAL A 195 14.62 -14.48 0.18
N ASP A 196 15.09 -15.71 0.28
CA ASP A 196 16.54 -15.98 0.39
C ASP A 196 17.25 -15.58 -0.91
N ILE A 197 18.45 -15.04 -0.79
CA ILE A 197 19.25 -14.54 -1.93
C ILE A 197 19.57 -15.61 -2.99
N HIS A 198 19.37 -16.89 -2.68
CA HIS A 198 19.55 -18.01 -3.60
C HIS A 198 18.28 -18.42 -4.34
N GLU A 199 17.13 -17.88 -3.98
CA GLU A 199 15.87 -18.07 -4.70
C GLU A 199 15.70 -17.01 -5.77
N LEU A 200 15.09 -17.40 -6.91
CA LEU A 200 14.67 -16.46 -7.95
C LEU A 200 13.19 -16.16 -7.77
N PRO A 201 12.81 -14.96 -7.33
CA PRO A 201 11.44 -14.63 -6.98
C PRO A 201 10.44 -14.75 -8.15
N SER A 202 10.95 -14.70 -9.38
CA SER A 202 10.15 -14.78 -10.61
C SER A 202 9.86 -16.22 -11.08
N ASN A 203 10.35 -17.25 -10.37
CA ASN A 203 10.11 -18.65 -10.76
C ASN A 203 8.72 -19.11 -10.33
N TYR A 204 7.86 -19.45 -11.30
CA TYR A 204 6.54 -20.01 -11.03
C TYR A 204 6.64 -21.39 -10.39
N ARG A 205 6.02 -21.56 -9.24
CA ARG A 205 5.83 -22.80 -8.49
C ARG A 205 4.55 -22.70 -7.66
N GLU A 206 4.07 -23.81 -7.14
CA GLU A 206 2.96 -23.81 -6.20
C GLU A 206 3.30 -22.97 -4.96
N LYS A 207 2.34 -22.17 -4.52
CA LYS A 207 2.43 -21.31 -3.33
C LYS A 207 2.60 -22.18 -2.08
N ILE A 208 3.60 -21.86 -1.25
CA ILE A 208 3.84 -22.54 0.02
C ILE A 208 2.98 -21.87 1.10
N THR A 209 2.16 -22.67 1.79
CA THR A 209 1.21 -22.18 2.80
C THR A 209 1.24 -22.97 4.10
N ASP A 210 2.28 -23.78 4.30
CA ASP A 210 2.44 -24.67 5.47
C ASP A 210 3.51 -24.21 6.48
N GLY A 211 4.05 -22.99 6.29
CA GLY A 211 5.07 -22.40 7.13
C GLY A 211 6.48 -22.92 6.89
N SER A 212 6.70 -23.78 5.89
CA SER A 212 8.02 -24.35 5.60
C SER A 212 8.93 -23.46 4.77
N ALA A 213 8.41 -22.38 4.19
CA ALA A 213 9.19 -21.45 3.38
C ALA A 213 10.22 -20.69 4.22
N LEU A 214 11.43 -20.48 3.69
CA LEU A 214 12.45 -19.66 4.34
C LEU A 214 12.07 -18.19 4.42
N SER A 215 11.20 -17.73 3.53
CA SER A 215 10.64 -16.38 3.49
C SER A 215 9.38 -16.21 4.33
N ASN A 216 9.01 -17.21 5.14
CA ASN A 216 7.87 -17.10 6.03
C ASN A 216 8.13 -16.05 7.12
N ASP A 217 7.16 -15.18 7.37
CA ASP A 217 7.23 -14.19 8.44
C ASP A 217 7.28 -14.85 9.82
N ARG A 218 7.61 -14.08 10.86
CA ARG A 218 7.69 -14.58 12.26
C ARG A 218 6.85 -13.74 13.19
N LEU A 219 6.18 -14.42 14.12
CA LEU A 219 5.50 -13.82 15.26
C LEU A 219 6.12 -14.34 16.55
N TYR A 220 6.60 -13.43 17.37
CA TYR A 220 7.21 -13.71 18.67
C TYR A 220 6.34 -13.15 19.79
N LYS A 221 5.82 -14.02 20.65
CA LYS A 221 5.07 -13.64 21.85
C LYS A 221 6.00 -13.20 22.96
N ASN A 222 5.72 -12.07 23.58
CA ASN A 222 6.42 -11.57 24.76
C ASN A 222 5.99 -12.37 26.01
N ASN A 223 6.95 -12.93 26.75
CA ASN A 223 6.69 -13.71 27.96
C ASN A 223 6.56 -12.86 29.23
N GLY A 224 6.80 -11.52 29.15
CA GLY A 224 6.76 -10.61 30.28
C GLY A 224 7.98 -10.64 31.20
N ASP A 225 9.01 -11.39 30.85
CA ASP A 225 10.27 -11.56 31.59
C ASP A 225 11.52 -11.16 30.81
N ASN A 226 11.35 -10.34 29.78
CA ASN A 226 12.36 -9.94 28.81
C ASN A 226 12.82 -11.09 27.90
N THR A 227 11.97 -12.07 27.68
CA THR A 227 12.17 -13.13 26.68
C THR A 227 10.94 -13.24 25.78
N PHE A 228 11.13 -13.80 24.59
CA PHE A 228 10.08 -14.05 23.62
C PHE A 228 10.05 -15.50 23.19
N THR A 229 8.87 -15.97 22.81
CA THR A 229 8.65 -17.31 22.24
C THR A 229 8.17 -17.19 20.81
N ASP A 230 8.80 -17.90 19.85
CA ASP A 230 8.31 -18.01 18.49
C ASP A 230 6.99 -18.81 18.49
N VAL A 231 5.90 -18.15 18.11
CA VAL A 231 4.54 -18.70 18.03
C VAL A 231 4.00 -18.67 16.60
N THR A 232 4.86 -18.49 15.63
CA THR A 232 4.54 -18.30 14.22
C THR A 232 3.55 -19.34 13.68
N LEU A 233 3.86 -20.62 13.85
CA LEU A 233 3.03 -21.69 13.31
C LEU A 233 1.73 -21.87 14.10
N GLU A 234 1.79 -21.74 15.42
CA GLU A 234 0.63 -21.79 16.32
C GLU A 234 -0.35 -20.65 16.02
N ALA A 235 0.16 -19.49 15.69
CA ALA A 235 -0.64 -18.32 15.32
C ALA A 235 -1.19 -18.39 13.88
N GLY A 236 -0.82 -19.40 13.08
CA GLY A 236 -1.30 -19.53 11.70
C GLY A 236 -0.59 -18.62 10.68
N ILE A 237 0.58 -18.07 11.01
CA ILE A 237 1.43 -17.30 10.10
C ILE A 237 2.25 -18.30 9.27
N THR A 238 1.64 -18.84 8.20
CA THR A 238 2.19 -19.99 7.47
C THR A 238 2.37 -19.74 5.97
N ILE A 239 1.98 -18.58 5.48
CA ILE A 239 2.01 -18.25 4.05
C ILE A 239 3.34 -17.61 3.72
N GLU A 240 4.02 -18.13 2.68
CA GLU A 240 5.23 -17.52 2.16
C GLU A 240 4.97 -16.11 1.63
N GLY A 241 5.94 -15.23 1.77
CA GLY A 241 5.91 -13.90 1.21
C GLY A 241 7.29 -13.42 0.75
N TYR A 242 7.32 -12.41 -0.08
CA TYR A 242 8.51 -11.63 -0.40
C TYR A 242 8.29 -10.23 0.18
N GLY A 243 8.14 -10.20 1.51
CA GLY A 243 7.67 -9.06 2.26
C GLY A 243 8.56 -7.83 2.14
N LEU A 244 7.96 -6.67 1.84
CA LEU A 244 8.63 -5.38 1.81
C LEU A 244 7.90 -4.33 2.65
N GLY A 245 6.57 -4.34 2.68
CA GLY A 245 5.75 -3.44 3.48
C GLY A 245 5.01 -4.16 4.61
N LEU A 246 4.87 -3.50 5.74
CA LEU A 246 4.21 -4.03 6.94
C LEU A 246 3.43 -2.91 7.63
N ALA A 247 2.14 -3.15 7.87
CA ALA A 247 1.29 -2.24 8.61
C ALA A 247 0.34 -3.02 9.54
N ILE A 248 0.07 -2.47 10.71
CA ILE A 248 -0.85 -3.03 11.71
C ILE A 248 -2.01 -2.06 11.91
N SER A 249 -3.22 -2.58 11.96
CA SER A 249 -4.43 -1.81 12.29
C SER A 249 -5.63 -2.73 12.50
N ASP A 250 -6.67 -2.28 13.17
CA ASP A 250 -7.94 -3.02 13.30
C ASP A 250 -8.81 -2.76 12.04
N LEU A 251 -8.57 -3.52 10.98
CA LEU A 251 -9.15 -3.30 9.66
C LEU A 251 -10.60 -3.80 9.52
N ASN A 252 -11.04 -4.63 10.44
CA ASN A 252 -12.42 -5.14 10.51
C ASN A 252 -13.24 -4.54 11.64
N TYR A 253 -12.63 -3.69 12.48
CA TYR A 253 -13.23 -2.99 13.63
C TYR A 253 -13.79 -3.90 14.72
N ASP A 254 -13.23 -5.09 14.89
CA ASP A 254 -13.59 -6.01 15.97
C ASP A 254 -12.81 -5.76 17.27
N GLY A 255 -11.91 -4.81 17.21
CA GLY A 255 -11.06 -4.40 18.32
C GLY A 255 -9.72 -5.13 18.38
N TRP A 256 -9.46 -6.13 17.56
CA TRP A 256 -8.19 -6.86 17.50
C TRP A 256 -7.31 -6.33 16.37
N PRO A 257 -5.98 -6.20 16.59
CA PRO A 257 -5.10 -5.71 15.53
C PRO A 257 -4.89 -6.77 14.45
N ASP A 258 -5.13 -6.39 13.20
CA ASP A 258 -4.85 -7.17 12.00
C ASP A 258 -3.47 -6.80 11.43
N ILE A 259 -2.93 -7.66 10.54
CA ILE A 259 -1.63 -7.46 9.91
C ILE A 259 -1.80 -7.38 8.40
N TYR A 260 -1.35 -6.29 7.79
CA TYR A 260 -1.26 -6.16 6.34
C TYR A 260 0.21 -6.27 5.90
N VAL A 261 0.48 -7.21 4.99
CA VAL A 261 1.81 -7.47 4.43
C VAL A 261 1.79 -7.18 2.94
N SER A 262 2.66 -6.27 2.49
CA SER A 262 2.91 -6.01 1.08
C SER A 262 4.02 -6.93 0.58
N ASN A 263 3.74 -7.71 -0.47
CA ASN A 263 4.65 -8.68 -1.04
C ASN A 263 5.04 -8.34 -2.48
N ASP A 264 6.29 -8.60 -2.82
CA ASP A 264 6.86 -8.38 -4.14
C ASP A 264 6.66 -9.61 -5.05
N TYR A 265 6.82 -9.43 -6.37
CA TYR A 265 6.80 -10.44 -7.44
C TYR A 265 5.53 -11.32 -7.47
N LEU A 266 5.70 -12.65 -7.28
CA LEU A 266 4.63 -13.64 -7.45
C LEU A 266 3.74 -13.76 -6.23
N THR A 267 4.26 -13.50 -5.05
CA THR A 267 3.51 -13.66 -3.81
C THR A 267 2.51 -12.53 -3.66
N ASN A 268 1.29 -12.89 -3.31
CA ASN A 268 0.23 -11.92 -3.05
C ASN A 268 0.50 -11.14 -1.77
N ASP A 269 -0.05 -9.92 -1.69
CA ASP A 269 -0.22 -9.28 -0.39
C ASP A 269 -1.01 -10.20 0.55
N ILE A 270 -0.83 -10.04 1.84
CA ILE A 270 -1.52 -10.86 2.85
C ILE A 270 -2.27 -9.92 3.79
N LEU A 271 -3.52 -10.26 4.08
CA LEU A 271 -4.31 -9.65 5.15
C LEU A 271 -4.61 -10.71 6.19
N TYR A 272 -3.76 -10.79 7.21
CA TYR A 272 -3.99 -11.62 8.37
C TYR A 272 -4.98 -10.94 9.32
N THR A 273 -6.23 -11.41 9.30
CA THR A 273 -7.26 -10.99 10.27
C THR A 273 -7.08 -11.76 11.56
N ASN A 274 -7.02 -11.06 12.67
CA ASN A 274 -6.91 -11.64 14.00
C ASN A 274 -8.24 -12.30 14.41
N ASN A 275 -8.22 -13.56 14.81
CA ASN A 275 -9.42 -14.30 15.20
C ASN A 275 -9.82 -14.07 16.67
N GLY A 276 -9.04 -13.32 17.45
CA GLY A 276 -9.28 -13.05 18.87
C GLY A 276 -8.99 -14.21 19.81
N ASP A 277 -8.37 -15.27 19.32
CA ASP A 277 -7.99 -16.47 20.08
C ASP A 277 -6.48 -16.76 20.03
N GLY A 278 -5.68 -15.78 19.59
CA GLY A 278 -4.25 -15.89 19.40
C GLY A 278 -3.84 -16.42 18.03
N THR A 279 -4.80 -16.60 17.11
CA THR A 279 -4.54 -17.06 15.73
C THR A 279 -4.98 -16.03 14.69
N PHE A 280 -4.48 -16.19 13.47
CA PHE A 280 -4.79 -15.34 12.33
C PHE A 280 -5.32 -16.15 11.15
N SER A 281 -6.19 -15.52 10.36
CA SER A 281 -6.70 -16.06 9.09
C SER A 281 -6.41 -15.09 7.95
N ASN A 282 -5.91 -15.59 6.81
CA ASN A 282 -5.74 -14.73 5.63
C ASN A 282 -7.08 -14.46 4.95
N ASN A 283 -7.49 -13.20 4.92
CA ASN A 283 -8.74 -12.74 4.32
C ASN A 283 -8.54 -11.83 3.08
N ILE A 284 -7.35 -11.83 2.48
CA ILE A 284 -7.02 -10.93 1.37
C ILE A 284 -8.00 -11.04 0.20
N ASP A 285 -8.34 -12.25 -0.23
CA ASP A 285 -9.19 -12.49 -1.40
C ASP A 285 -10.65 -12.07 -1.18
N ASN A 286 -11.11 -12.06 0.07
CA ASN A 286 -12.46 -11.61 0.42
C ASN A 286 -12.56 -10.10 0.49
N LYS A 287 -11.50 -9.42 0.91
CA LYS A 287 -11.48 -7.99 1.23
C LYS A 287 -10.87 -7.13 0.12
N ILE A 288 -9.85 -7.61 -0.59
CA ILE A 288 -9.09 -6.84 -1.57
C ILE A 288 -9.13 -7.56 -2.92
N LYS A 289 -9.79 -6.95 -3.92
CA LYS A 289 -10.00 -7.56 -5.23
C LYS A 289 -8.93 -7.19 -6.27
N HIS A 290 -8.18 -6.11 -6.04
CA HIS A 290 -7.08 -5.67 -6.89
C HIS A 290 -5.83 -5.49 -6.03
N GLN A 291 -4.78 -6.25 -6.32
CA GLN A 291 -3.52 -6.21 -5.59
C GLN A 291 -2.41 -5.65 -6.47
N SER A 292 -1.44 -4.98 -5.87
CA SER A 292 -0.20 -4.57 -6.51
C SER A 292 0.63 -5.81 -6.87
N LYS A 293 1.46 -5.71 -7.92
CA LYS A 293 2.31 -6.82 -8.36
C LYS A 293 3.69 -6.78 -7.72
N PHE A 294 4.24 -5.60 -7.56
CA PHE A 294 5.54 -5.38 -6.96
C PHE A 294 5.34 -4.47 -5.75
N SER A 295 4.59 -5.01 -4.77
CA SER A 295 4.24 -4.24 -3.58
C SER A 295 5.48 -3.94 -2.76
N MET A 296 5.74 -2.63 -2.55
CA MET A 296 6.83 -2.13 -1.74
C MET A 296 6.31 -1.76 -0.35
N GLY A 297 6.42 -0.50 0.05
CA GLY A 297 5.87 -0.03 1.31
C GLY A 297 4.35 0.12 1.28
N SER A 298 3.78 0.14 2.46
CA SER A 298 2.35 0.39 2.70
C SER A 298 2.15 1.31 3.89
N ASP A 299 1.01 1.99 3.91
CA ASP A 299 0.57 2.79 5.06
C ASP A 299 -0.95 2.68 5.21
N ILE A 300 -1.44 2.79 6.46
CA ILE A 300 -2.86 2.68 6.78
C ILE A 300 -3.30 3.93 7.52
N SER A 301 -4.39 4.55 7.05
CA SER A 301 -5.00 5.70 7.68
C SER A 301 -6.40 5.96 7.12
N ASP A 302 -7.26 6.61 7.88
CA ASP A 302 -8.49 7.24 7.38
C ASP A 302 -8.07 8.57 6.70
N TYR A 303 -7.81 8.53 5.36
CA TYR A 303 -7.34 9.71 4.63
C TYR A 303 -8.47 10.66 4.24
N ASN A 304 -9.69 10.15 4.13
CA ASN A 304 -10.86 10.90 3.66
C ASN A 304 -11.79 11.34 4.81
N ASN A 305 -11.43 11.03 6.07
CA ASN A 305 -12.19 11.33 7.28
C ASN A 305 -13.63 10.76 7.27
N ASP A 306 -13.84 9.59 6.66
CA ASP A 306 -15.12 8.89 6.68
C ASP A 306 -15.25 7.89 7.83
N GLY A 307 -14.16 7.67 8.56
CA GLY A 307 -14.06 6.79 9.72
C GLY A 307 -13.69 5.35 9.38
N PHE A 308 -13.47 5.03 8.11
CA PHE A 308 -12.94 3.74 7.70
C PHE A 308 -11.46 3.87 7.33
N LEU A 309 -10.70 2.88 7.73
CA LEU A 309 -9.27 2.84 7.43
C LEU A 309 -9.04 2.48 5.96
N ASP A 310 -8.15 3.21 5.33
CA ASP A 310 -7.73 3.02 3.96
C ASP A 310 -6.30 2.50 3.91
N ILE A 311 -5.95 1.74 2.87
CA ILE A 311 -4.62 1.15 2.71
C ILE A 311 -4.01 1.68 1.41
N ILE A 312 -2.83 2.29 1.49
CA ILE A 312 -2.00 2.60 0.34
C ILE A 312 -0.89 1.56 0.21
N THR A 313 -0.73 1.02 -0.98
CA THR A 313 0.41 0.16 -1.36
C THR A 313 1.04 0.73 -2.62
N ILE A 314 2.35 0.86 -2.65
CA ILE A 314 3.06 1.44 -3.79
C ILE A 314 3.83 0.40 -4.58
N ASP A 315 4.05 0.71 -5.87
CA ASP A 315 4.59 -0.16 -6.90
C ASP A 315 5.54 0.65 -7.81
N MET A 316 6.00 0.08 -8.92
CA MET A 316 7.03 0.65 -9.78
C MET A 316 6.53 1.10 -11.17
N LEU A 317 5.23 1.38 -11.35
CA LEU A 317 4.70 1.85 -12.63
C LEU A 317 5.20 3.25 -12.97
N GLY A 318 5.89 3.39 -14.10
CA GLY A 318 6.38 4.68 -14.60
C GLY A 318 5.26 5.72 -14.75
N GLU A 319 5.51 6.95 -14.30
CA GLU A 319 4.53 8.04 -14.37
C GLU A 319 4.18 8.38 -15.82
N THR A 320 5.21 8.61 -16.64
CA THR A 320 5.02 9.08 -18.03
C THR A 320 4.79 7.91 -19.00
N ASN A 321 4.05 8.17 -20.08
CA ASN A 321 3.87 7.18 -21.14
C ASN A 321 5.21 6.68 -21.73
N PHE A 322 6.23 7.53 -21.78
CA PHE A 322 7.57 7.13 -22.22
C PHE A 322 8.15 6.06 -21.28
N ARG A 323 8.18 6.33 -19.96
CA ARG A 323 8.66 5.38 -18.97
C ARG A 323 7.89 4.05 -19.01
N GLN A 324 6.56 4.09 -19.09
CA GLN A 324 5.72 2.88 -19.19
C GLN A 324 6.00 2.04 -20.44
N LYS A 325 6.48 2.65 -21.54
CA LYS A 325 6.77 1.96 -22.81
C LYS A 325 8.21 1.49 -22.92
N THR A 326 9.13 2.08 -22.16
CA THR A 326 10.56 1.76 -22.21
C THR A 326 11.04 0.90 -21.07
N THR A 327 10.19 0.67 -20.04
CA THR A 327 10.53 -0.19 -18.89
C THR A 327 9.73 -1.49 -18.90
N VAL A 328 9.84 -2.28 -17.83
CA VAL A 328 9.18 -3.58 -17.68
C VAL A 328 7.74 -3.53 -18.19
N ARG A 329 7.42 -4.51 -18.99
CA ARG A 329 6.06 -4.64 -19.55
C ARG A 329 5.10 -5.10 -18.46
N ASN A 330 3.92 -4.53 -18.49
CA ASN A 330 2.77 -5.03 -17.76
C ASN A 330 2.61 -6.56 -17.96
N THR A 331 1.95 -7.19 -17.03
CA THR A 331 1.69 -8.63 -17.00
C THR A 331 1.39 -9.18 -18.40
N LYS A 332 2.15 -10.17 -18.80
CA LYS A 332 1.85 -10.93 -20.01
C LYS A 332 0.62 -11.80 -19.74
N TYR A 333 -0.20 -12.03 -20.75
CA TYR A 333 -1.37 -12.90 -20.63
C TYR A 333 -1.03 -14.29 -20.05
N ASN A 334 0.09 -14.87 -20.46
CA ASN A 334 0.54 -16.15 -19.93
C ASN A 334 0.89 -16.11 -18.45
N ASP A 335 1.50 -15.01 -17.99
CA ASP A 335 1.83 -14.84 -16.58
C ASP A 335 0.57 -14.74 -15.72
N TYR A 336 -0.46 -14.06 -16.24
CA TYR A 336 -1.78 -13.98 -15.61
C TYR A 336 -2.42 -15.35 -15.40
N ASN A 337 -2.44 -16.20 -16.45
CA ASN A 337 -2.98 -17.56 -16.35
C ASN A 337 -2.12 -18.48 -15.46
N LEU A 338 -0.80 -18.24 -15.42
CA LEU A 338 0.09 -19.00 -14.55
C LEU A 338 -0.13 -18.65 -13.07
N ASN A 339 -0.46 -17.40 -12.75
CA ASN A 339 -0.78 -17.01 -11.37
C ASN A 339 -1.92 -17.87 -10.81
N GLU A 340 -3.05 -17.93 -11.51
CA GLU A 340 -4.20 -18.74 -11.11
C GLU A 340 -3.84 -20.24 -10.99
N LYS A 341 -3.13 -20.78 -11.98
CA LYS A 341 -2.72 -22.19 -12.00
C LYS A 341 -1.87 -22.59 -10.78
N PHE A 342 -1.05 -21.67 -10.27
CA PHE A 342 -0.13 -21.93 -9.15
C PHE A 342 -0.65 -21.41 -7.80
N GLY A 343 -1.92 -20.97 -7.72
CA GLY A 343 -2.58 -20.56 -6.49
C GLY A 343 -2.27 -19.11 -6.07
N TYR A 344 -1.79 -18.28 -7.01
CA TYR A 344 -1.61 -16.85 -6.80
C TYR A 344 -2.83 -16.06 -7.30
N GLY A 345 -3.17 -14.96 -6.63
CA GLY A 345 -4.23 -14.05 -7.05
C GLY A 345 -3.80 -13.11 -8.17
N TYR A 346 -4.74 -12.31 -8.63
CA TYR A 346 -4.52 -11.34 -9.70
C TYR A 346 -3.82 -10.09 -9.16
N GLN A 347 -2.71 -9.72 -9.81
CA GLN A 347 -1.85 -8.61 -9.43
C GLN A 347 -1.62 -7.68 -10.63
N TYR A 348 -1.57 -6.38 -10.37
CA TYR A 348 -1.39 -5.35 -11.39
C TYR A 348 -0.29 -4.38 -10.99
N MET A 349 0.65 -4.12 -11.89
CA MET A 349 1.78 -3.21 -11.65
C MET A 349 1.30 -1.76 -11.63
N ARG A 350 0.89 -1.28 -10.45
CA ARG A 350 0.58 0.12 -10.14
C ARG A 350 0.37 0.30 -8.64
N ASN A 351 0.47 1.54 -8.17
CA ASN A 351 0.06 1.87 -6.81
C ASN A 351 -1.43 1.56 -6.62
N MET A 352 -1.79 1.03 -5.45
CA MET A 352 -3.16 0.71 -5.07
C MET A 352 -3.58 1.54 -3.87
N LEU A 353 -4.74 2.21 -3.97
CA LEU A 353 -5.41 2.86 -2.86
C LEU A 353 -6.68 2.08 -2.56
N GLN A 354 -6.64 1.27 -1.55
CA GLN A 354 -7.76 0.48 -1.07
C GLN A 354 -8.59 1.34 -0.12
N THR A 355 -9.69 1.89 -0.61
CA THR A 355 -10.58 2.75 0.20
C THR A 355 -11.59 1.91 0.94
N GLY A 356 -11.66 2.07 2.26
CA GLY A 356 -12.62 1.41 3.14
C GLY A 356 -14.05 1.83 2.81
N GLN A 357 -14.99 0.88 2.78
CA GLN A 357 -16.37 1.15 2.36
C GLN A 357 -17.39 0.84 3.46
N GLY A 358 -16.96 0.35 4.60
CA GLY A 358 -17.83 -0.03 5.71
C GLY A 358 -17.60 -1.43 6.25
N LEU A 359 -18.26 -1.74 7.34
CA LEU A 359 -18.14 -3.03 8.03
C LEU A 359 -18.58 -4.17 7.10
N GLY A 360 -17.73 -5.18 6.97
CA GLY A 360 -18.02 -6.38 6.18
C GLY A 360 -17.95 -6.20 4.66
N VAL A 361 -17.84 -4.96 4.16
CA VAL A 361 -17.73 -4.65 2.73
C VAL A 361 -16.28 -4.81 2.26
N PRO A 362 -16.02 -5.33 1.06
CA PRO A 362 -14.69 -5.30 0.44
C PRO A 362 -14.21 -3.86 0.19
N TYR A 363 -12.91 -3.67 0.21
CA TYR A 363 -12.29 -2.40 -0.18
C TYR A 363 -12.54 -2.07 -1.66
N SER A 364 -12.64 -0.78 -1.96
CA SER A 364 -12.65 -0.27 -3.34
C SER A 364 -11.26 0.22 -3.74
N GLU A 365 -10.69 -0.32 -4.81
CA GLU A 365 -9.42 0.21 -5.34
C GLU A 365 -9.68 1.50 -6.11
N THR A 366 -9.21 2.63 -5.58
CA THR A 366 -9.48 3.98 -6.09
C THR A 366 -8.24 4.72 -6.60
N GLY A 367 -7.05 4.11 -6.60
CA GLY A 367 -5.78 4.77 -6.92
C GLY A 367 -5.71 5.40 -8.32
N LEU A 368 -6.38 4.79 -9.32
CA LEU A 368 -6.50 5.41 -10.66
C LEU A 368 -7.39 6.66 -10.61
N MET A 369 -8.51 6.60 -9.94
CA MET A 369 -9.45 7.73 -9.77
C MET A 369 -8.79 8.85 -8.96
N ALA A 370 -8.11 8.50 -7.89
CA ALA A 370 -7.42 9.44 -7.01
C ALA A 370 -6.20 10.13 -7.65
N GLY A 371 -5.71 9.63 -8.79
CA GLY A 371 -4.59 10.24 -9.52
C GLY A 371 -3.19 9.82 -9.04
N ILE A 372 -3.08 8.81 -8.15
CA ILE A 372 -1.81 8.43 -7.49
C ILE A 372 -1.25 7.07 -7.96
N SER A 373 -1.82 6.47 -8.99
CA SER A 373 -1.50 5.10 -9.42
C SER A 373 -0.12 4.90 -10.04
N LYS A 374 0.65 5.97 -10.29
CA LYS A 374 1.89 5.95 -11.07
C LYS A 374 2.92 6.92 -10.49
N THR A 375 3.94 6.39 -9.86
CA THR A 375 5.01 7.20 -9.22
C THR A 375 6.40 6.63 -9.47
N ASP A 376 6.58 5.85 -10.56
CA ASP A 376 7.83 5.16 -10.86
C ASP A 376 8.28 4.25 -9.68
N TRP A 377 9.54 3.91 -9.55
CA TRP A 377 10.04 2.98 -8.54
C TRP A 377 9.98 3.58 -7.14
N SER A 378 8.90 3.34 -6.44
CA SER A 378 8.55 3.97 -5.16
C SER A 378 8.73 3.02 -3.97
N TRP A 379 9.00 3.57 -2.76
CA TRP A 379 9.33 2.78 -1.58
C TRP A 379 8.45 3.05 -0.37
N SER A 380 8.43 4.27 0.16
CA SER A 380 7.72 4.61 1.40
C SER A 380 6.54 5.54 1.12
N PRO A 381 5.29 5.08 1.21
CA PRO A 381 4.15 5.97 1.29
C PRO A 381 3.91 6.38 2.74
N LEU A 382 3.54 7.65 2.98
CA LEU A 382 3.17 8.15 4.30
C LEU A 382 1.95 9.06 4.19
N PHE A 383 0.86 8.68 4.86
CA PHE A 383 -0.28 9.56 5.08
C PHE A 383 0.01 10.47 6.29
N VAL A 384 0.09 11.76 6.04
CA VAL A 384 0.36 12.78 7.06
C VAL A 384 -0.26 14.12 6.65
N ASP A 385 -0.86 14.85 7.57
CA ASP A 385 -1.37 16.20 7.34
C ASP A 385 -0.21 17.19 7.50
N VAL A 386 0.42 17.59 6.38
CA VAL A 386 1.62 18.46 6.43
C VAL A 386 1.30 19.94 6.30
N ASP A 387 0.08 20.31 5.89
CA ASP A 387 -0.35 21.69 5.84
C ASP A 387 -1.41 22.03 6.90
N ASN A 388 -1.64 21.14 7.84
CA ASN A 388 -2.54 21.28 8.98
C ASN A 388 -3.99 21.64 8.58
N ASP A 389 -4.44 21.25 7.39
CA ASP A 389 -5.79 21.56 6.91
C ASP A 389 -6.88 20.57 7.36
N GLY A 390 -6.50 19.51 8.08
CA GLY A 390 -7.37 18.48 8.62
C GLY A 390 -7.55 17.25 7.72
N ALA A 391 -6.92 17.24 6.55
CA ALA A 391 -6.89 16.09 5.65
C ALA A 391 -5.47 15.52 5.55
N LYS A 392 -5.34 14.21 5.48
CA LYS A 392 -4.02 13.58 5.34
C LYS A 392 -3.56 13.63 3.89
N ASP A 393 -2.43 14.28 3.68
CA ASP A 393 -1.69 14.27 2.42
C ASP A 393 -0.91 12.98 2.24
N LEU A 394 -0.31 12.77 1.06
CA LEU A 394 0.48 11.58 0.78
C LEU A 394 1.89 11.95 0.30
N LEU A 395 2.89 11.55 1.06
CA LEU A 395 4.30 11.64 0.68
C LEU A 395 4.80 10.28 0.22
N ILE A 396 5.52 10.23 -0.91
CA ILE A 396 6.06 8.98 -1.47
C ILE A 396 7.54 9.16 -1.80
N THR A 397 8.40 8.30 -1.26
CA THR A 397 9.82 8.25 -1.65
C THR A 397 10.00 7.49 -2.94
N ASN A 398 10.98 7.92 -3.74
CA ASN A 398 11.26 7.33 -5.03
C ASN A 398 12.76 7.19 -5.31
N GLY A 399 13.13 6.17 -6.07
CA GLY A 399 14.46 6.04 -6.61
C GLY A 399 15.02 4.62 -6.64
N PHE A 400 15.72 4.32 -7.74
CA PHE A 400 16.46 3.08 -7.91
C PHE A 400 17.75 3.33 -8.73
N PRO A 401 18.94 3.08 -8.17
CA PRO A 401 20.21 3.53 -8.79
C PRO A 401 20.54 2.88 -10.14
N ARG A 402 20.01 1.67 -10.40
CA ARG A 402 20.31 0.88 -11.58
C ARG A 402 19.01 0.45 -12.27
N ASP A 403 18.61 1.11 -13.35
CA ASP A 403 17.35 0.79 -14.05
C ASP A 403 17.46 -0.51 -14.87
N ILE A 404 17.42 -1.64 -14.16
CA ILE A 404 17.43 -2.97 -14.79
C ILE A 404 16.13 -3.27 -15.53
N THR A 405 15.10 -2.44 -15.36
CA THR A 405 13.81 -2.60 -16.02
C THR A 405 13.79 -2.00 -17.42
N ASP A 406 14.82 -1.23 -17.79
CA ASP A 406 14.95 -0.67 -19.13
C ASP A 406 15.02 -1.76 -20.19
N LEU A 407 14.10 -1.73 -21.16
CA LEU A 407 13.97 -2.78 -22.19
C LEU A 407 15.14 -2.80 -23.16
N ASP A 408 15.72 -1.64 -23.47
CA ASP A 408 16.89 -1.57 -24.36
C ASP A 408 18.13 -2.12 -23.66
N PHE A 409 18.29 -1.84 -22.36
CA PHE A 409 19.31 -2.49 -21.54
C PHE A 409 19.10 -4.01 -21.46
N GLY A 410 17.86 -4.46 -21.27
CA GLY A 410 17.53 -5.89 -21.23
C GLY A 410 17.92 -6.62 -22.51
N GLU A 411 17.64 -6.05 -23.68
CA GLU A 411 18.03 -6.58 -24.98
C GLU A 411 19.56 -6.53 -25.15
N PHE A 412 20.20 -5.43 -24.81
CA PHE A 412 21.65 -5.30 -24.82
C PHE A 412 22.31 -6.38 -23.96
N ASN A 413 21.92 -6.50 -22.69
CA ASN A 413 22.47 -7.49 -21.76
C ASN A 413 22.33 -8.92 -22.30
N PHE A 414 21.15 -9.29 -22.83
CA PHE A 414 20.93 -10.60 -23.43
C PHE A 414 21.93 -10.91 -24.55
N ASN A 415 22.25 -9.93 -25.38
CA ASN A 415 23.15 -10.09 -26.53
C ASN A 415 24.63 -10.11 -26.13
N VAL A 416 25.05 -9.37 -25.09
CA VAL A 416 26.48 -9.16 -24.79
C VAL A 416 26.99 -9.88 -23.54
N ARG A 417 26.13 -10.38 -22.64
CA ARG A 417 26.51 -10.97 -21.34
C ARG A 417 27.55 -12.10 -21.42
N ARG A 418 27.75 -12.72 -22.61
CA ARG A 418 28.75 -13.76 -22.84
C ARG A 418 30.11 -13.18 -23.23
N PHE A 419 30.23 -11.91 -23.53
CA PHE A 419 31.41 -11.24 -24.09
C PHE A 419 31.99 -10.16 -23.20
N LEU A 420 31.16 -9.58 -22.31
CA LEU A 420 31.54 -8.51 -21.40
C LEU A 420 31.74 -9.04 -19.97
N SER A 421 32.60 -8.35 -19.21
CA SER A 421 32.73 -8.60 -17.78
C SER A 421 31.50 -8.09 -17.01
N PRO A 422 31.20 -8.60 -15.79
CA PRO A 422 30.12 -8.06 -14.97
C PRO A 422 30.20 -6.55 -14.77
N SER A 423 31.39 -6.01 -14.50
CA SER A 423 31.57 -4.55 -14.33
C SER A 423 31.23 -3.76 -15.58
N GLN A 424 31.57 -4.24 -16.78
CA GLN A 424 31.18 -3.57 -18.03
C GLN A 424 29.68 -3.59 -18.29
N ILE A 425 28.99 -4.66 -17.87
CA ILE A 425 27.53 -4.73 -17.96
C ILE A 425 26.90 -3.76 -16.97
N LEU A 426 27.37 -3.75 -15.71
CA LEU A 426 26.88 -2.82 -14.67
C LEU A 426 27.03 -1.35 -15.08
N ASP A 427 28.18 -0.98 -15.71
CA ASP A 427 28.41 0.37 -16.21
C ASP A 427 27.47 0.77 -17.37
N SER A 428 26.83 -0.22 -18.00
CA SER A 428 25.88 0.00 -19.10
C SER A 428 24.44 0.15 -18.65
N ILE A 429 24.13 -0.10 -17.37
CA ILE A 429 22.77 0.03 -16.85
C ILE A 429 22.41 1.51 -16.75
N PRO A 430 21.26 1.95 -17.30
CA PRO A 430 20.81 3.32 -17.16
C PRO A 430 20.64 3.73 -15.69
N VAL A 431 20.92 4.99 -15.41
CA VAL A 431 20.66 5.61 -14.10
C VAL A 431 19.50 6.55 -14.25
N VAL A 432 18.42 6.31 -13.52
CA VAL A 432 17.22 7.16 -13.52
C VAL A 432 17.00 7.71 -12.13
N LYS A 433 17.25 9.01 -11.99
CA LYS A 433 17.13 9.74 -10.73
C LYS A 433 15.88 10.62 -10.78
N ILE A 434 14.88 10.26 -10.00
CA ILE A 434 13.56 10.88 -9.97
C ILE A 434 13.33 11.52 -8.60
N PRO A 435 12.62 12.66 -8.50
CA PRO A 435 12.27 13.25 -7.21
C PRO A 435 11.23 12.42 -6.46
N ASN A 436 11.16 12.64 -5.16
CA ASN A 436 10.07 12.14 -4.33
C ASN A 436 8.75 12.85 -4.69
N TYR A 437 7.62 12.17 -4.50
CA TYR A 437 6.30 12.73 -4.76
C TYR A 437 5.66 13.27 -3.48
N ALA A 438 4.92 14.36 -3.63
CA ALA A 438 4.04 14.89 -2.61
C ALA A 438 2.68 15.19 -3.22
N TYR A 439 1.66 14.60 -2.67
CA TYR A 439 0.28 14.74 -3.13
C TYR A 439 -0.56 15.40 -2.04
N LYS A 440 -1.13 16.58 -2.36
CA LYS A 440 -2.11 17.21 -1.50
C LYS A 440 -3.46 16.53 -1.65
N ASN A 441 -4.09 16.23 -0.53
CA ASN A 441 -5.45 15.72 -0.47
C ASN A 441 -6.45 16.87 -0.73
N GLU A 442 -7.25 16.75 -1.77
CA GLU A 442 -8.25 17.76 -2.15
C GLU A 442 -9.60 17.57 -1.45
N GLN A 443 -9.68 16.67 -0.44
CA GLN A 443 -10.87 16.38 0.37
C GLN A 443 -12.11 15.93 -0.43
N ASN A 444 -11.91 15.43 -1.63
CA ASN A 444 -12.95 14.96 -2.54
C ASN A 444 -12.63 13.58 -3.16
N GLY A 445 -11.69 12.84 -2.55
CA GLY A 445 -11.18 11.56 -3.04
C GLY A 445 -10.10 11.68 -4.12
N LEU A 446 -9.66 12.91 -4.46
CA LEU A 446 -8.59 13.19 -5.42
C LEU A 446 -7.35 13.73 -4.71
N PHE A 447 -6.19 13.49 -5.32
CA PHE A 447 -4.92 14.05 -4.91
C PHE A 447 -4.31 14.88 -6.04
N SER A 448 -3.69 16.00 -5.68
CA SER A 448 -2.94 16.85 -6.61
C SER A 448 -1.45 16.75 -6.34
N ASP A 449 -0.64 16.49 -7.36
CA ASP A 449 0.82 16.55 -7.24
C ASP A 449 1.27 17.98 -6.95
N VAL A 450 1.90 18.16 -5.82
CA VAL A 450 2.41 19.44 -5.31
C VAL A 450 3.91 19.40 -5.01
N GLY A 451 4.61 18.34 -5.41
CA GLY A 451 6.03 18.14 -5.09
C GLY A 451 6.92 19.33 -5.45
N GLU A 452 6.75 19.94 -6.64
CA GLU A 452 7.49 21.14 -7.03
C GLU A 452 7.05 22.37 -6.21
N LYS A 453 5.75 22.55 -6.02
CA LYS A 453 5.19 23.69 -5.26
C LYS A 453 5.62 23.65 -3.80
N TRP A 454 5.67 22.46 -3.22
CA TRP A 454 6.05 22.28 -1.81
C TRP A 454 7.57 22.21 -1.59
N GLY A 455 8.40 22.13 -2.65
CA GLY A 455 9.86 22.16 -2.54
C GLY A 455 10.51 20.80 -2.35
N LEU A 456 9.79 19.71 -2.64
CA LEU A 456 10.28 18.32 -2.56
C LEU A 456 10.79 17.77 -3.89
N ASN A 457 10.76 18.56 -4.96
CA ASN A 457 11.19 18.15 -6.31
C ASN A 457 12.73 18.09 -6.44
N ILE A 458 13.36 17.27 -5.59
CA ILE A 458 14.80 17.02 -5.58
C ILE A 458 15.05 15.58 -6.01
N PRO A 459 15.65 15.35 -7.20
CA PRO A 459 15.95 13.99 -7.64
C PRO A 459 16.91 13.27 -6.69
N SER A 460 16.58 12.01 -6.33
CA SER A 460 17.31 11.21 -5.34
C SER A 460 17.13 9.72 -5.57
N PHE A 461 17.77 8.90 -4.75
CA PHE A 461 17.48 7.48 -4.60
C PHE A 461 17.01 7.22 -3.17
N SER A 462 15.76 7.58 -2.92
CA SER A 462 15.14 7.60 -1.60
C SER A 462 14.42 6.30 -1.29
N ASN A 463 14.54 5.79 -0.05
CA ASN A 463 13.91 4.56 0.42
C ASN A 463 13.05 4.83 1.66
N GLY A 464 13.51 4.46 2.86
CA GLY A 464 12.77 4.69 4.09
C GLY A 464 12.59 6.18 4.40
N ALA A 465 11.45 6.52 4.98
CA ALA A 465 11.15 7.88 5.39
C ALA A 465 10.32 7.91 6.68
N ALA A 466 10.39 9.04 7.39
CA ALA A 466 9.57 9.31 8.56
C ALA A 466 9.20 10.79 8.62
N PHE A 467 8.19 11.10 9.41
CA PHE A 467 7.81 12.46 9.74
C PHE A 467 7.88 12.70 11.25
N ALA A 468 8.16 13.92 11.64
CA ALA A 468 8.21 14.35 13.02
C ALA A 468 8.19 15.88 13.11
N ASP A 469 7.75 16.45 14.22
CA ASP A 469 7.98 17.86 14.57
C ASP A 469 9.35 17.98 15.23
N LEU A 470 10.40 18.31 14.43
CA LEU A 470 11.81 18.29 14.88
C LEU A 470 12.21 19.55 15.66
N ASP A 471 11.48 20.66 15.51
CA ASP A 471 11.80 21.92 16.17
C ASP A 471 10.73 22.39 17.17
N GLY A 472 9.61 21.68 17.27
CA GLY A 472 8.57 21.87 18.28
C GLY A 472 7.60 23.02 17.93
N ASP A 473 7.39 23.31 16.64
CA ASP A 473 6.54 24.40 16.19
C ASP A 473 5.15 23.96 15.73
N GLY A 474 4.88 22.63 15.67
CA GLY A 474 3.58 22.02 15.43
C GLY A 474 3.24 21.79 13.96
N ASP A 475 4.23 21.81 13.10
CA ASP A 475 4.11 21.27 11.75
C ASP A 475 5.05 20.07 11.54
N MET A 476 4.68 19.15 10.64
CA MET A 476 5.42 17.90 10.47
C MET A 476 6.54 18.07 9.46
N ASP A 477 7.78 17.89 9.94
CA ASP A 477 9.01 17.82 9.14
C ASP A 477 9.15 16.45 8.49
N TYR A 478 9.98 16.35 7.42
CA TYR A 478 10.14 15.13 6.66
C TYR A 478 11.59 14.67 6.59
N ILE A 479 11.84 13.41 6.91
CA ILE A 479 13.18 12.80 6.99
C ILE A 479 13.24 11.63 6.03
N VAL A 480 14.31 11.54 5.20
CA VAL A 480 14.45 10.53 4.16
C VAL A 480 15.84 9.90 4.15
N ASN A 481 15.89 8.57 4.15
CA ASN A 481 17.12 7.80 3.94
C ASN A 481 17.39 7.63 2.44
N ASN A 482 18.59 8.01 1.98
CA ASN A 482 18.98 7.96 0.57
C ASN A 482 20.14 6.99 0.34
N ILE A 483 20.10 6.27 -0.79
CA ILE A 483 21.23 5.48 -1.29
C ILE A 483 22.20 6.39 -2.03
N ASP A 484 23.50 6.22 -1.77
CA ASP A 484 24.62 6.92 -2.41
C ASP A 484 24.61 8.46 -2.26
N GLU A 485 23.73 8.99 -1.46
CA GLU A 485 23.60 10.41 -1.14
C GLU A 485 23.34 10.61 0.36
N GLU A 486 23.56 11.85 0.84
CA GLU A 486 23.24 12.17 2.22
C GLU A 486 21.73 12.12 2.45
N ALA A 487 21.32 11.69 3.63
CA ALA A 487 19.93 11.70 4.06
C ALA A 487 19.35 13.11 3.96
N PHE A 488 18.08 13.22 3.59
CA PHE A 488 17.38 14.48 3.58
C PHE A 488 16.70 14.73 4.92
N VAL A 489 16.80 15.95 5.40
CA VAL A 489 15.99 16.53 6.47
C VAL A 489 15.32 17.76 5.87
N PHE A 490 14.00 17.75 5.79
CA PHE A 490 13.21 18.86 5.30
C PHE A 490 12.50 19.54 6.46
N GLU A 491 12.78 20.84 6.65
CA GLU A 491 12.03 21.72 7.53
C GLU A 491 10.69 22.07 6.85
N ASN A 492 9.59 21.84 7.54
CA ASN A 492 8.29 22.37 7.16
C ASN A 492 8.26 23.88 7.55
N ASN A 493 7.75 24.71 6.68
CA ASN A 493 7.72 26.16 6.88
C ASN A 493 6.29 26.70 7.05
N LEU A 494 5.31 25.84 7.31
CA LEU A 494 3.89 26.22 7.35
C LEU A 494 3.68 27.43 8.26
N ASN A 495 4.27 27.43 9.45
CA ASN A 495 4.17 28.51 10.42
C ASN A 495 4.90 29.79 10.00
N SER A 496 5.83 29.71 9.04
CA SER A 496 6.59 30.84 8.48
C SER A 496 5.95 31.46 7.24
N ILE A 497 5.00 30.77 6.58
CA ILE A 497 4.34 31.24 5.36
C ILE A 497 3.16 32.15 5.73
N LYS A 498 3.21 33.40 5.29
CA LYS A 498 2.16 34.37 5.58
C LYS A 498 0.84 34.00 4.90
N GLY A 499 -0.20 33.78 5.72
CA GLY A 499 -1.57 33.55 5.27
C GLY A 499 -1.97 32.09 5.13
N GLU A 500 -1.08 31.16 5.46
CA GLU A 500 -1.31 29.71 5.47
C GLU A 500 -1.14 29.13 6.88
N GLN A 501 -1.41 29.89 7.92
CA GLN A 501 -1.32 29.39 9.30
C GLN A 501 -2.58 28.61 9.62
N HIS A 502 -2.43 27.31 9.83
CA HIS A 502 -3.47 26.42 10.33
C HIS A 502 -3.15 26.02 11.78
N ASN A 503 -4.20 25.67 12.52
CA ASN A 503 -4.05 25.17 13.87
C ASN A 503 -3.78 23.67 13.85
N TYR A 504 -3.22 23.16 14.94
CA TYR A 504 -2.94 21.75 15.16
C TYR A 504 -3.24 21.30 16.58
N LEU A 505 -3.24 20.01 16.82
CA LEU A 505 -3.26 19.40 18.14
C LEU A 505 -2.41 18.14 18.13
N ASP A 506 -1.38 18.12 18.97
CA ASP A 506 -0.55 16.95 19.17
C ASP A 506 -0.94 16.22 20.44
N ILE A 507 -0.97 14.90 20.35
CA ILE A 507 -1.31 14.02 21.46
C ILE A 507 -0.13 13.09 21.75
N LYS A 508 0.36 13.17 22.98
CA LYS A 508 1.30 12.20 23.55
C LYS A 508 0.53 11.29 24.50
N LEU A 509 0.52 10.00 24.21
CA LEU A 509 -0.08 9.03 25.12
C LEU A 509 0.90 8.68 26.25
N GLN A 510 0.36 8.43 27.43
CA GLN A 510 1.05 7.83 28.55
C GLN A 510 0.26 6.58 28.95
N GLY A 511 0.59 5.48 28.30
CA GLY A 511 -0.08 4.19 28.42
C GLY A 511 0.21 3.46 29.75
N PRO A 512 -0.26 2.23 29.88
CA PRO A 512 0.10 1.35 30.99
C PRO A 512 1.60 1.04 30.96
N LYS A 513 2.13 0.58 32.10
CA LYS A 513 3.58 0.34 32.24
C LYS A 513 4.15 -0.57 31.14
N THR A 514 3.41 -1.58 30.72
CA THR A 514 3.82 -2.56 29.73
C THR A 514 3.66 -2.10 28.25
N ASN A 515 2.99 -0.99 28.04
CA ASN A 515 2.83 -0.33 26.75
C ASN A 515 2.83 1.19 26.96
N PRO A 516 3.99 1.80 27.31
CA PRO A 516 4.06 3.21 27.74
C PRO A 516 3.63 4.20 26.65
N SER A 517 3.90 3.91 25.37
CA SER A 517 3.48 4.71 24.23
C SER A 517 1.99 4.54 23.87
N GLY A 518 1.28 3.58 24.47
CA GLY A 518 -0.13 3.31 24.13
C GLY A 518 -0.32 2.81 22.70
N ILE A 519 0.63 2.01 22.18
CA ILE A 519 0.55 1.43 20.83
C ILE A 519 -0.74 0.62 20.69
N GLY A 520 -1.49 0.83 19.60
CA GLY A 520 -2.81 0.24 19.37
C GLY A 520 -3.98 1.06 19.91
N ALA A 521 -3.73 2.21 20.55
CA ALA A 521 -4.82 3.09 20.96
C ALA A 521 -5.50 3.74 19.74
N LYS A 522 -6.82 3.94 19.85
CA LYS A 522 -7.68 4.53 18.84
C LYS A 522 -8.14 5.90 19.31
N ILE A 523 -8.01 6.90 18.46
CA ILE A 523 -8.33 8.28 18.79
C ILE A 523 -9.34 8.84 17.79
N VAL A 524 -10.45 9.39 18.29
CA VAL A 524 -11.42 10.15 17.50
C VAL A 524 -11.43 11.59 17.99
N LEU A 525 -11.11 12.50 17.10
CA LEU A 525 -11.21 13.94 17.32
C LEU A 525 -12.49 14.44 16.66
N ARG A 526 -13.38 15.13 17.42
CA ARG A 526 -14.64 15.68 16.90
C ARG A 526 -14.63 17.21 16.96
N HIS A 527 -15.03 17.80 15.85
CA HIS A 527 -15.26 19.25 15.70
C HIS A 527 -16.69 19.64 16.17
N GLU A 528 -16.91 20.96 16.38
CA GLU A 528 -18.22 21.47 16.81
C GLU A 528 -19.33 21.27 15.78
N ASP A 529 -19.01 21.25 14.50
CA ASP A 529 -19.94 21.03 13.38
C ASP A 529 -20.29 19.56 13.13
N GLY A 530 -19.69 18.66 13.90
CA GLY A 530 -19.89 17.22 13.80
C GLY A 530 -18.88 16.48 12.91
N ALA A 531 -18.02 17.21 12.20
CA ALA A 531 -16.88 16.59 11.49
C ALA A 531 -15.93 15.91 12.49
N PHE A 532 -15.22 14.91 12.03
CA PHE A 532 -14.30 14.17 12.88
C PHE A 532 -13.05 13.74 12.10
N GLN A 533 -12.03 13.35 12.84
CA GLN A 533 -10.82 12.69 12.33
C GLN A 533 -10.58 11.44 13.17
N TYR A 534 -10.13 10.36 12.53
CA TYR A 534 -9.80 9.10 13.19
C TYR A 534 -8.36 8.69 12.93
N GLN A 535 -7.68 8.21 13.98
CA GLN A 535 -6.33 7.66 13.88
C GLN A 535 -6.15 6.48 14.85
N GLU A 536 -5.37 5.49 14.44
CA GLU A 536 -4.80 4.47 15.30
C GLU A 536 -3.32 4.74 15.53
N HIS A 537 -2.84 4.45 16.73
CA HIS A 537 -1.47 4.77 17.12
C HIS A 537 -0.53 3.59 16.92
N TYR A 538 0.21 3.61 15.82
CA TYR A 538 1.30 2.69 15.52
C TYR A 538 2.52 3.46 15.04
N LEU A 539 3.72 3.02 15.44
CA LEU A 539 4.97 3.73 15.14
C LEU A 539 5.60 3.27 13.82
N THR A 540 5.47 2.00 13.46
CA THR A 540 5.99 1.48 12.17
C THR A 540 5.06 1.91 11.05
N ARG A 541 5.58 2.76 10.14
CA ARG A 541 4.82 3.36 9.04
C ARG A 541 5.64 3.35 7.74
N GLY A 542 4.96 3.29 6.60
CA GLY A 542 5.58 3.41 5.29
C GLY A 542 6.48 2.23 4.92
N TYR A 543 7.79 2.46 4.84
CA TYR A 543 8.78 1.48 4.44
C TYR A 543 9.97 1.44 5.39
N MET A 544 10.21 0.30 6.04
CA MET A 544 11.37 0.05 6.91
C MET A 544 11.59 1.06 8.06
N SER A 545 10.59 1.88 8.41
CA SER A 545 10.80 3.08 9.22
C SER A 545 9.82 3.17 10.40
N SER A 546 10.19 3.98 11.40
CA SER A 546 9.36 4.32 12.55
C SER A 546 9.24 5.83 12.69
N VAL A 547 8.01 6.33 12.84
CA VAL A 547 7.70 7.75 13.01
C VAL A 547 7.78 8.17 14.49
N GLN A 548 7.68 9.46 14.77
CA GLN A 548 7.65 10.01 16.13
C GLN A 548 6.46 9.47 16.94
N ASP A 549 6.67 9.22 18.23
CA ASP A 549 5.63 8.80 19.20
C ASP A 549 4.73 9.99 19.61
N ILE A 550 4.08 10.58 18.60
CA ILE A 550 3.11 11.68 18.72
C ILE A 550 2.01 11.46 17.70
N ILE A 551 0.77 11.66 18.10
CA ILE A 551 -0.39 11.61 17.22
C ILE A 551 -0.74 13.04 16.84
N HIS A 552 -0.58 13.39 15.58
CA HIS A 552 -0.79 14.73 15.05
C HIS A 552 -2.13 14.87 14.37
N PHE A 553 -2.84 15.97 14.66
CA PHE A 553 -4.09 16.37 14.02
C PHE A 553 -3.97 17.81 13.52
N GLY A 554 -4.03 18.01 12.20
CA GLY A 554 -4.26 19.33 11.63
C GLY A 554 -5.72 19.75 11.88
N LEU A 555 -5.94 21.02 12.17
CA LEU A 555 -7.24 21.57 12.61
C LEU A 555 -7.73 22.74 11.76
N ALA A 556 -7.04 23.08 10.67
CA ALA A 556 -7.34 24.24 9.85
C ALA A 556 -7.56 25.51 10.73
N ASN A 557 -8.76 26.06 10.70
CA ASN A 557 -9.11 27.27 11.48
C ASN A 557 -9.72 26.96 12.86
N THR A 558 -9.83 25.68 13.26
CA THR A 558 -10.47 25.28 14.53
C THR A 558 -9.58 25.63 15.72
N LYS A 559 -10.10 26.44 16.64
CA LYS A 559 -9.39 26.89 17.84
C LYS A 559 -9.64 26.03 19.07
N THR A 560 -10.72 25.26 19.04
CA THR A 560 -11.11 24.39 20.16
C THR A 560 -11.77 23.14 19.57
N VAL A 561 -11.23 22.01 19.93
CA VAL A 561 -11.78 20.69 19.61
C VAL A 561 -12.92 20.39 20.57
N ASN A 562 -14.07 19.97 20.06
CA ASN A 562 -15.26 19.67 20.85
C ASN A 562 -15.02 18.50 21.81
N SER A 563 -14.54 17.35 21.27
CA SER A 563 -14.14 16.21 22.09
C SER A 563 -13.01 15.40 21.44
N LEU A 564 -12.18 14.82 22.30
CA LEU A 564 -11.26 13.74 22.00
C LEU A 564 -11.76 12.49 22.69
N GLU A 565 -11.90 11.42 21.96
CA GLU A 565 -12.32 10.12 22.46
C GLU A 565 -11.17 9.14 22.22
N ILE A 566 -10.72 8.50 23.29
CA ILE A 566 -9.60 7.56 23.27
C ILE A 566 -10.11 6.17 23.70
N VAL A 567 -9.87 5.19 22.88
CA VAL A 567 -10.02 3.78 23.25
C VAL A 567 -8.64 3.17 23.35
N TRP A 568 -8.28 2.75 24.54
CA TRP A 568 -7.02 2.09 24.83
C TRP A 568 -7.03 0.64 24.35
N PRO A 569 -5.86 0.01 24.11
CA PRO A 569 -5.79 -1.36 23.57
C PRO A 569 -6.58 -2.41 24.36
N ASP A 570 -6.71 -2.23 25.69
CA ASP A 570 -7.50 -3.08 26.56
C ASP A 570 -9.01 -2.77 26.55
N GLY A 571 -9.46 -1.86 25.70
CA GLY A 571 -10.86 -1.44 25.57
C GLY A 571 -11.35 -0.41 26.58
N LYS A 572 -10.47 0.12 27.44
CA LYS A 572 -10.87 1.25 28.30
C LYS A 572 -11.06 2.51 27.48
N TYR A 573 -11.93 3.37 27.97
CA TYR A 573 -12.37 4.60 27.29
C TYR A 573 -12.04 5.85 28.11
N GLN A 574 -11.70 6.91 27.41
CA GLN A 574 -11.48 8.24 27.97
C GLN A 574 -12.00 9.32 27.01
N GLN A 575 -12.65 10.34 27.56
CA GLN A 575 -13.10 11.50 26.79
C GLN A 575 -12.60 12.80 27.40
N ILE A 576 -12.05 13.68 26.57
CA ILE A 576 -11.58 15.01 26.92
C ILE A 576 -12.38 16.01 26.07
N LYS A 577 -12.96 17.05 26.71
CA LYS A 577 -13.81 18.04 26.02
C LYS A 577 -13.15 19.41 25.99
N ASN A 578 -13.47 20.20 24.98
CA ASN A 578 -13.09 21.61 24.84
C ASN A 578 -11.58 21.82 24.87
N THR A 579 -10.83 20.97 24.15
CA THR A 579 -9.38 21.07 24.06
C THR A 579 -8.97 22.20 23.11
N LYS A 580 -8.07 23.10 23.55
CA LYS A 580 -7.56 24.18 22.71
C LYS A 580 -6.59 23.64 21.68
N SER A 581 -6.53 24.29 20.51
CA SER A 581 -5.52 24.04 19.49
C SER A 581 -4.13 24.61 19.85
N ASN A 582 -3.14 24.30 19.01
CA ASN A 582 -1.75 24.79 19.04
C ASN A 582 -1.03 24.42 20.34
N GLN A 583 -1.08 23.14 20.70
CA GLN A 583 -0.38 22.59 21.86
C GLN A 583 -0.20 21.07 21.74
N ILE A 584 0.75 20.56 22.51
CA ILE A 584 0.88 19.13 22.79
C ILE A 584 0.15 18.86 24.11
N ILE A 585 -0.72 17.84 24.14
CA ILE A 585 -1.36 17.37 25.37
C ILE A 585 -0.92 15.95 25.69
N THR A 586 -0.68 15.69 26.97
CA THR A 586 -0.41 14.32 27.43
C THR A 586 -1.69 13.70 27.99
N ILE A 587 -2.07 12.54 27.48
CA ILE A 587 -3.25 11.78 27.90
C ILE A 587 -2.78 10.56 28.67
N ASN A 588 -3.22 10.44 29.94
CA ASN A 588 -2.77 9.39 30.83
C ASN A 588 -3.80 8.27 30.92
N TYR A 589 -3.36 7.03 30.70
CA TYR A 589 -4.19 5.83 30.81
C TYR A 589 -4.86 5.65 32.19
N ASN A 590 -4.23 6.14 33.27
CA ASN A 590 -4.82 6.05 34.62
C ASN A 590 -6.13 6.84 34.78
N ASP A 591 -6.42 7.77 33.88
CA ASP A 591 -7.67 8.53 33.86
C ASP A 591 -8.77 7.86 33.02
N ALA A 592 -8.46 6.71 32.38
CA ALA A 592 -9.40 5.93 31.61
C ALA A 592 -10.31 5.09 32.52
N ARG A 593 -11.54 4.87 32.06
CA ARG A 593 -12.56 4.05 32.72
C ARG A 593 -13.00 2.88 31.84
N ILE A 594 -13.67 1.91 32.43
CA ILE A 594 -14.33 0.87 31.63
C ILE A 594 -15.35 1.54 30.70
N ALA A 595 -15.33 1.16 29.44
CA ALA A 595 -16.27 1.67 28.45
C ALA A 595 -17.71 1.22 28.77
N GLU A 596 -18.68 2.13 28.60
CA GLU A 596 -20.11 1.85 28.68
C GLU A 596 -20.67 1.67 27.26
N SER A 597 -21.80 1.00 27.10
CA SER A 597 -22.38 0.70 25.78
C SER A 597 -22.66 1.94 24.90
N ASN A 598 -22.78 3.11 25.51
CA ASN A 598 -23.00 4.38 24.81
C ASN A 598 -21.72 5.15 24.49
N ASP A 599 -20.57 4.73 25.00
CA ASP A 599 -19.29 5.40 24.79
C ASP A 599 -18.64 5.03 23.46
N LEU A 600 -18.90 3.82 22.99
CA LEU A 600 -18.33 3.24 21.79
C LEU A 600 -19.10 3.64 20.51
N THR A 601 -19.69 4.81 20.48
CA THR A 601 -20.18 5.38 19.23
C THR A 601 -18.99 5.84 18.38
N PHE A 602 -18.17 4.87 17.97
CA PHE A 602 -17.29 5.07 16.83
C PHE A 602 -18.15 5.53 15.65
N PRO A 603 -17.54 6.26 14.69
CA PRO A 603 -18.24 6.67 13.46
C PRO A 603 -18.91 5.50 12.74
N PHE A 604 -18.53 4.29 13.06
CA PHE A 604 -18.93 3.02 12.44
C PHE A 604 -20.32 2.49 12.84
N VAL A 605 -21.02 3.05 13.80
CA VAL A 605 -22.45 2.77 13.95
C VAL A 605 -23.17 3.52 12.83
N GLN A 606 -23.00 3.07 11.61
CA GLN A 606 -23.99 3.33 10.59
C GLN A 606 -25.29 2.68 11.07
N ASN A 607 -26.31 3.51 11.33
CA ASN A 607 -27.66 3.04 11.15
C ASN A 607 -27.68 2.45 9.74
N GLU A 608 -27.87 1.15 9.61
CA GLU A 608 -28.04 0.51 8.32
C GLU A 608 -29.04 1.34 7.52
N LEU A 609 -28.55 2.11 6.56
CA LEU A 609 -29.45 2.76 5.61
C LEU A 609 -30.15 1.61 4.89
N PRO A 610 -31.50 1.58 4.87
CA PRO A 610 -32.19 0.50 4.19
C PRO A 610 -31.69 0.45 2.74
N THR A 611 -31.15 -0.67 2.33
CA THR A 611 -30.71 -0.88 0.96
C THR A 611 -31.91 -0.70 0.02
N ILE A 612 -31.70 0.01 -1.10
CA ILE A 612 -32.72 0.21 -2.13
C ILE A 612 -33.01 -1.11 -2.86
N PHE A 613 -31.96 -1.95 -3.04
CA PHE A 613 -32.03 -3.26 -3.68
C PHE A 613 -31.60 -4.35 -2.69
N ASN A 614 -32.25 -5.50 -2.80
CA ASN A 614 -31.85 -6.72 -2.13
C ASN A 614 -31.58 -7.80 -3.18
N GLU A 615 -30.51 -8.55 -3.01
CA GLU A 615 -30.23 -9.73 -3.81
C GLU A 615 -31.21 -10.85 -3.43
N ILE A 616 -31.96 -11.38 -4.41
CA ILE A 616 -33.00 -12.38 -4.22
C ILE A 616 -32.95 -13.52 -5.27
N SER A 617 -31.93 -13.58 -6.10
CA SER A 617 -31.86 -14.49 -7.26
C SER A 617 -32.10 -15.95 -6.87
N GLU A 618 -31.41 -16.44 -5.85
CA GLU A 618 -31.61 -17.80 -5.34
C GLU A 618 -33.05 -18.03 -4.88
N LYS A 619 -33.63 -17.05 -4.18
CA LYS A 619 -34.99 -17.14 -3.62
C LYS A 619 -36.06 -17.22 -4.72
N ILE A 620 -35.83 -16.58 -5.88
CA ILE A 620 -36.77 -16.55 -6.99
C ILE A 620 -36.44 -17.56 -8.10
N GLY A 621 -35.41 -18.41 -7.91
CA GLY A 621 -35.03 -19.47 -8.84
C GLY A 621 -34.20 -18.99 -10.04
N VAL A 622 -33.43 -17.91 -9.88
CA VAL A 622 -32.46 -17.44 -10.86
C VAL A 622 -31.05 -17.82 -10.37
N ASP A 623 -30.55 -18.97 -10.85
CA ASP A 623 -29.26 -19.54 -10.47
C ASP A 623 -28.26 -19.56 -11.64
N TYR A 624 -28.39 -18.61 -12.56
CA TYR A 624 -27.56 -18.53 -13.78
C TYR A 624 -26.14 -18.08 -13.45
N VAL A 625 -25.18 -18.83 -13.98
CA VAL A 625 -23.76 -18.47 -14.03
C VAL A 625 -23.30 -18.56 -15.48
N HIS A 626 -22.87 -17.44 -16.05
CA HIS A 626 -22.33 -17.40 -17.41
C HIS A 626 -21.04 -18.23 -17.49
N GLN A 627 -20.91 -19.00 -18.55
CA GLN A 627 -19.76 -19.87 -18.81
C GLN A 627 -19.13 -19.50 -20.14
N GLU A 628 -17.80 -19.36 -20.13
CA GLU A 628 -17.00 -19.04 -21.30
C GLU A 628 -16.00 -20.17 -21.61
N GLN A 629 -15.64 -20.31 -22.90
CA GLN A 629 -14.48 -21.10 -23.27
C GLN A 629 -13.21 -20.25 -23.17
N ASP A 630 -12.16 -20.77 -22.53
CA ASP A 630 -10.88 -20.06 -22.47
C ASP A 630 -10.14 -20.14 -23.80
N LYS A 631 -10.40 -19.19 -24.68
CA LYS A 631 -9.69 -18.98 -25.93
C LYS A 631 -8.75 -17.79 -25.86
N VAL A 632 -7.56 -17.94 -26.41
CA VAL A 632 -6.52 -16.91 -26.40
C VAL A 632 -6.51 -16.16 -27.73
N ASP A 633 -7.30 -15.11 -27.86
CA ASP A 633 -7.38 -14.24 -29.04
C ASP A 633 -6.03 -13.69 -29.48
N TYR A 634 -5.17 -13.38 -28.52
CA TYR A 634 -3.83 -12.83 -28.75
C TYR A 634 -2.89 -13.78 -29.51
N ASN A 635 -3.21 -15.08 -29.58
CA ASN A 635 -2.49 -16.04 -30.43
C ASN A 635 -2.78 -15.81 -31.92
N LEU A 636 -3.96 -15.25 -32.24
CA LEU A 636 -4.39 -14.91 -33.58
C LEU A 636 -4.08 -13.44 -33.90
N GLN A 637 -4.44 -12.55 -33.01
CA GLN A 637 -4.29 -11.10 -33.18
C GLN A 637 -3.56 -10.47 -31.97
N ARG A 638 -2.25 -10.34 -32.05
CA ARG A 638 -1.38 -9.93 -30.92
C ARG A 638 -1.57 -8.50 -30.42
N ILE A 639 -2.26 -7.65 -31.18
CA ILE A 639 -2.44 -6.22 -30.88
C ILE A 639 -3.87 -5.87 -30.46
N LEU A 640 -4.71 -6.85 -30.20
CA LEU A 640 -6.05 -6.59 -29.67
C LEU A 640 -5.95 -5.88 -28.30
N PRO A 641 -6.79 -4.88 -28.03
CA PRO A 641 -6.83 -4.18 -26.75
C PRO A 641 -7.42 -5.05 -25.63
N HIS A 642 -8.30 -5.97 -25.95
CA HIS A 642 -8.93 -6.94 -25.05
C HIS A 642 -9.34 -8.19 -25.84
N LYS A 643 -9.72 -9.26 -25.16
CA LYS A 643 -10.34 -10.43 -25.80
C LYS A 643 -11.70 -10.07 -26.38
N LEU A 644 -12.05 -10.66 -27.51
CA LEU A 644 -13.37 -10.57 -28.15
C LEU A 644 -14.19 -11.85 -27.96
N THR A 645 -13.58 -12.93 -27.48
CA THR A 645 -14.19 -14.23 -27.19
C THR A 645 -14.73 -14.35 -25.78
N GLN A 646 -14.97 -13.24 -25.08
CA GLN A 646 -15.49 -13.21 -23.71
C GLN A 646 -16.31 -11.92 -23.49
N ASN A 647 -17.16 -11.55 -24.44
CA ASN A 647 -17.94 -10.32 -24.40
C ASN A 647 -19.36 -10.49 -23.82
N GLY A 648 -19.79 -11.62 -23.43
CA GLY A 648 -21.13 -11.88 -22.94
C GLY A 648 -21.34 -11.58 -21.44
N PRO A 649 -22.51 -11.92 -20.89
CA PRO A 649 -23.75 -12.28 -21.61
C PRO A 649 -24.61 -11.07 -21.98
N CYS A 650 -25.35 -11.13 -23.07
CA CYS A 650 -26.44 -10.21 -23.41
C CYS A 650 -27.76 -10.65 -22.75
N LEU A 651 -28.75 -9.73 -22.64
CA LEU A 651 -30.03 -9.99 -21.99
C LEU A 651 -31.17 -9.21 -22.65
N ALA A 652 -32.33 -9.85 -22.78
CA ALA A 652 -33.58 -9.19 -23.18
C ALA A 652 -34.73 -9.58 -22.26
N VAL A 653 -35.68 -8.65 -22.06
CA VAL A 653 -36.84 -8.81 -21.17
C VAL A 653 -38.11 -8.57 -21.98
N GLY A 654 -39.14 -9.40 -21.76
CA GLY A 654 -40.46 -9.27 -22.36
C GLY A 654 -41.35 -10.43 -21.97
N ASP A 655 -42.66 -10.28 -22.17
CA ASP A 655 -43.65 -11.36 -21.97
C ASP A 655 -43.51 -12.35 -23.13
N ILE A 656 -42.70 -13.39 -22.93
CA ILE A 656 -42.33 -14.36 -24.00
C ILE A 656 -43.47 -15.36 -24.24
N ASN A 657 -44.25 -15.69 -23.22
CA ASN A 657 -45.26 -16.74 -23.28
C ASN A 657 -46.72 -16.20 -23.32
N GLY A 658 -46.88 -14.85 -23.31
CA GLY A 658 -48.18 -14.20 -23.40
C GLY A 658 -49.04 -14.28 -22.12
N ASP A 659 -48.43 -14.55 -20.95
CA ASP A 659 -49.14 -14.76 -19.70
C ASP A 659 -49.31 -13.46 -18.85
N GLY A 660 -48.72 -12.34 -19.30
CA GLY A 660 -48.82 -11.04 -18.69
C GLY A 660 -47.77 -10.77 -17.62
N THR A 661 -46.79 -11.68 -17.45
CA THR A 661 -45.61 -11.47 -16.61
C THR A 661 -44.34 -11.24 -17.46
N GLU A 662 -43.37 -10.50 -16.95
CA GLU A 662 -42.12 -10.23 -17.66
C GLU A 662 -41.16 -11.39 -17.49
N ASP A 663 -40.83 -12.03 -18.62
CA ASP A 663 -39.82 -13.06 -18.73
C ASP A 663 -38.47 -12.44 -19.15
N PHE A 664 -37.40 -13.21 -19.11
CA PHE A 664 -36.14 -12.76 -19.68
C PHE A 664 -35.35 -13.92 -20.31
N ILE A 665 -34.52 -13.57 -21.28
CA ILE A 665 -33.58 -14.49 -21.94
C ILE A 665 -32.16 -13.97 -21.79
N VAL A 666 -31.24 -14.86 -21.47
CA VAL A 666 -29.79 -14.59 -21.36
C VAL A 666 -29.08 -15.31 -22.48
N GLY A 667 -28.21 -14.57 -23.20
CA GLY A 667 -27.35 -15.11 -24.23
C GLY A 667 -26.26 -16.03 -23.67
N SER A 668 -25.63 -16.78 -24.53
CA SER A 668 -24.58 -17.73 -24.19
C SER A 668 -23.32 -17.54 -24.99
N SER A 669 -22.20 -18.03 -24.49
CA SER A 669 -20.98 -18.18 -25.28
C SER A 669 -21.00 -19.45 -26.14
N SER A 670 -20.03 -19.52 -27.06
CA SER A 670 -19.85 -20.68 -27.91
C SER A 670 -19.69 -21.98 -27.11
N GLY A 671 -20.49 -23.00 -27.45
CA GLY A 671 -20.55 -24.30 -26.76
C GLY A 671 -21.65 -24.40 -25.70
N TYR A 672 -22.40 -23.33 -25.46
CA TYR A 672 -23.51 -23.29 -24.51
C TYR A 672 -24.82 -22.83 -25.21
N SER A 673 -25.95 -23.00 -24.54
CA SER A 673 -27.26 -22.57 -25.05
C SER A 673 -27.73 -21.32 -24.29
N PRO A 674 -28.34 -20.32 -24.97
CA PRO A 674 -29.11 -19.30 -24.29
C PRO A 674 -30.15 -19.90 -23.35
N ILE A 675 -30.40 -19.24 -22.25
CA ILE A 675 -31.36 -19.69 -21.22
C ILE A 675 -32.54 -18.72 -21.19
N ILE A 676 -33.74 -19.27 -21.28
CA ILE A 676 -35.01 -18.58 -21.09
C ILE A 676 -35.44 -18.77 -19.63
N PHE A 677 -35.82 -17.67 -18.98
CA PHE A 677 -36.43 -17.65 -17.66
C PHE A 677 -37.85 -17.16 -17.76
N LEU A 678 -38.81 -18.06 -17.60
CA LEU A 678 -40.25 -17.74 -17.59
C LEU A 678 -40.68 -17.46 -16.16
N GLN A 679 -41.32 -16.29 -15.93
CA GLN A 679 -41.80 -15.87 -14.62
C GLN A 679 -43.15 -16.54 -14.32
N ASN A 680 -43.26 -17.17 -13.16
CA ASN A 680 -44.52 -17.67 -12.63
C ASN A 680 -45.30 -16.51 -11.96
N GLN A 681 -46.66 -16.69 -11.81
CA GLN A 681 -47.51 -15.72 -11.18
C GLN A 681 -47.19 -15.41 -9.70
N ASP A 682 -46.34 -16.24 -9.04
CA ASP A 682 -45.83 -15.99 -7.68
C ASP A 682 -44.50 -15.23 -7.66
N GLY A 683 -43.99 -14.81 -8.81
CA GLY A 683 -42.75 -14.07 -8.97
C GLY A 683 -41.47 -14.94 -9.00
N THR A 684 -41.59 -16.26 -8.95
CA THR A 684 -40.43 -17.17 -9.17
C THR A 684 -40.24 -17.44 -10.67
N PHE A 685 -39.03 -17.90 -11.04
CA PHE A 685 -38.68 -18.19 -12.42
C PHE A 685 -38.45 -19.69 -12.66
N LYS A 686 -38.78 -20.12 -13.86
CA LYS A 686 -38.46 -21.45 -14.38
C LYS A 686 -37.53 -21.30 -15.56
N SER A 687 -36.35 -21.88 -15.51
CA SER A 687 -35.35 -21.80 -16.57
C SER A 687 -35.49 -22.98 -17.57
N SER A 688 -35.16 -22.73 -18.83
CA SER A 688 -35.03 -23.75 -19.89
C SER A 688 -33.97 -23.30 -20.92
N GLN A 689 -33.27 -24.27 -21.51
CA GLN A 689 -32.38 -24.00 -22.64
C GLN A 689 -33.19 -23.71 -23.92
N LEU A 690 -32.74 -22.70 -24.68
CA LEU A 690 -33.33 -22.39 -25.99
C LEU A 690 -33.01 -23.47 -27.04
N PHE A 691 -31.79 -23.99 -27.04
CA PHE A 691 -31.33 -25.03 -27.96
C PHE A 691 -30.88 -26.26 -27.21
N SER A 692 -31.13 -27.45 -27.86
CA SER A 692 -30.68 -28.75 -27.34
C SER A 692 -29.67 -29.44 -28.24
N ASP A 693 -29.35 -28.86 -29.40
CA ASP A 693 -28.42 -29.44 -30.38
C ASP A 693 -27.09 -28.70 -30.38
N GLU A 694 -25.99 -29.45 -30.54
CA GLU A 694 -24.62 -28.95 -30.49
C GLU A 694 -24.30 -27.93 -31.60
N GLU A 695 -25.02 -27.91 -32.72
CA GLU A 695 -24.74 -27.02 -33.83
C GLU A 695 -25.23 -25.60 -33.52
N ASN A 696 -26.41 -25.45 -32.93
CA ASN A 696 -26.93 -24.15 -32.50
C ASN A 696 -26.23 -23.61 -31.25
N MET A 697 -25.61 -24.47 -30.45
CA MET A 697 -24.80 -24.05 -29.30
C MET A 697 -23.40 -23.53 -29.68
N LYS A 698 -22.97 -23.62 -30.95
CA LYS A 698 -21.67 -23.06 -31.38
C LYS A 698 -21.70 -21.57 -31.59
N PHE A 699 -22.88 -20.98 -31.71
CA PHE A 699 -23.01 -19.53 -31.82
C PHE A 699 -22.76 -18.90 -30.48
N GLU A 700 -22.30 -17.64 -30.52
CA GLU A 700 -22.18 -16.79 -29.37
C GLU A 700 -23.09 -15.57 -29.54
N GLU A 701 -23.94 -15.31 -28.57
CA GLU A 701 -24.89 -14.21 -28.63
C GLU A 701 -24.30 -12.94 -28.01
N GLU A 702 -24.02 -11.97 -28.88
CA GLU A 702 -23.54 -10.62 -28.50
C GLU A 702 -24.70 -9.63 -28.29
N GLY A 703 -25.90 -9.97 -28.76
CA GLY A 703 -27.08 -9.14 -28.59
C GLY A 703 -28.36 -9.95 -28.76
N ILE A 704 -29.42 -9.52 -28.06
CA ILE A 704 -30.75 -10.12 -28.13
C ILE A 704 -31.78 -9.03 -28.28
N ALA A 705 -32.75 -9.23 -29.17
CA ALA A 705 -33.93 -8.37 -29.29
C ALA A 705 -35.21 -9.22 -29.30
N LEU A 706 -36.20 -8.80 -28.53
CA LEU A 706 -37.56 -9.34 -28.53
C LEU A 706 -38.50 -8.33 -29.22
N PHE A 707 -39.26 -8.73 -30.20
CA PHE A 707 -40.22 -7.88 -30.93
C PHE A 707 -41.22 -8.71 -31.70
N ASP A 708 -42.44 -8.20 -31.88
CA ASP A 708 -43.48 -8.83 -32.69
C ASP A 708 -43.21 -8.58 -34.19
N LEU A 709 -42.66 -9.55 -34.90
CA LEU A 709 -42.31 -9.45 -36.32
C LEU A 709 -43.52 -9.65 -37.24
N GLU A 710 -44.39 -10.57 -36.90
CA GLU A 710 -45.51 -11.01 -37.75
C GLU A 710 -46.80 -10.22 -37.45
N ASN A 711 -46.81 -9.35 -36.45
CA ASN A 711 -47.99 -8.61 -35.95
C ASN A 711 -49.10 -9.51 -35.46
N ASP A 712 -48.78 -10.61 -34.79
CA ASP A 712 -49.73 -11.55 -34.25
C ASP A 712 -49.86 -11.47 -32.74
N GLY A 713 -49.06 -10.63 -32.11
CA GLY A 713 -49.18 -10.24 -30.71
C GLY A 713 -48.24 -10.99 -29.75
N ASP A 714 -47.39 -11.85 -30.25
CA ASP A 714 -46.36 -12.49 -29.47
C ASP A 714 -44.94 -11.89 -29.77
N LEU A 715 -43.95 -12.22 -28.97
CA LEU A 715 -42.59 -11.69 -29.12
C LEU A 715 -41.69 -12.71 -29.77
N ASP A 716 -41.23 -12.41 -30.98
CA ASP A 716 -40.20 -13.12 -31.69
C ASP A 716 -38.80 -12.78 -31.17
N LEU A 717 -37.83 -13.62 -31.53
CA LEU A 717 -36.47 -13.52 -31.01
C LEU A 717 -35.44 -13.30 -32.13
N TYR A 718 -34.67 -12.24 -32.02
CA TYR A 718 -33.52 -11.99 -32.86
C TYR A 718 -32.24 -12.11 -32.04
N LEU A 719 -31.33 -13.01 -32.47
CA LEU A 719 -30.04 -13.25 -31.86
C LEU A 719 -28.93 -12.71 -32.74
N VAL A 720 -28.19 -11.75 -32.26
CA VAL A 720 -27.00 -11.23 -32.89
C VAL A 720 -25.83 -12.12 -32.53
N SER A 721 -25.16 -12.67 -33.51
CA SER A 721 -24.05 -13.61 -33.33
C SER A 721 -22.73 -12.90 -33.60
N GLY A 722 -21.75 -13.07 -32.72
CA GLY A 722 -20.45 -12.41 -32.81
C GLY A 722 -19.27 -13.26 -32.36
N SER A 723 -18.31 -12.60 -31.67
CA SER A 723 -17.12 -13.24 -31.15
C SER A 723 -15.95 -13.43 -32.13
N ASN A 724 -14.89 -14.11 -31.74
CA ASN A 724 -13.66 -14.33 -32.53
C ASN A 724 -13.18 -15.80 -32.47
N GLU A 725 -14.09 -16.76 -32.26
CA GLU A 725 -13.73 -18.17 -32.10
C GLU A 725 -13.50 -18.88 -33.39
N PHE A 726 -14.14 -18.46 -34.47
CA PHE A 726 -14.14 -19.14 -35.74
C PHE A 726 -13.37 -18.38 -36.81
N ASP A 727 -13.11 -19.07 -37.94
CA ASP A 727 -12.48 -18.45 -39.10
C ASP A 727 -13.38 -17.35 -39.70
N LYS A 728 -12.75 -16.39 -40.36
CA LYS A 728 -13.43 -15.31 -41.07
C LYS A 728 -14.53 -15.89 -41.99
N GLU A 729 -15.69 -15.22 -42.01
CA GLU A 729 -16.89 -15.63 -42.80
C GLU A 729 -17.53 -16.97 -42.37
N SER A 730 -17.25 -17.42 -41.12
CA SER A 730 -17.92 -18.61 -40.57
C SER A 730 -19.45 -18.43 -40.54
N SER A 731 -20.19 -19.51 -40.74
CA SER A 731 -21.65 -19.51 -40.58
C SER A 731 -22.10 -19.21 -39.17
N PHE A 732 -21.23 -19.39 -38.18
CA PHE A 732 -21.52 -19.10 -36.75
C PHE A 732 -21.50 -17.61 -36.39
N TYR A 733 -21.13 -16.73 -37.32
CA TYR A 733 -21.27 -15.28 -37.19
C TYR A 733 -22.53 -14.73 -37.88
N VAL A 734 -23.43 -15.57 -38.32
CA VAL A 734 -24.69 -15.15 -38.95
C VAL A 734 -25.76 -15.05 -37.88
N ASP A 735 -26.42 -13.89 -37.84
CA ASP A 735 -27.52 -13.67 -36.91
C ASP A 735 -28.66 -14.64 -37.13
N ARG A 736 -29.44 -14.92 -36.13
CA ARG A 736 -30.54 -15.85 -36.14
C ARG A 736 -31.86 -15.18 -35.79
N LEU A 737 -32.87 -15.46 -36.60
CA LEU A 737 -34.25 -15.07 -36.33
C LEU A 737 -35.06 -16.32 -35.94
N LEU A 738 -35.81 -16.23 -34.86
CA LEU A 738 -36.67 -17.28 -34.37
C LEU A 738 -38.07 -16.73 -34.17
N ILE A 739 -39.07 -17.47 -34.69
CA ILE A 739 -40.48 -17.14 -34.54
C ILE A 739 -41.04 -17.88 -33.32
N ASN A 740 -41.75 -17.14 -32.50
CA ASN A 740 -42.48 -17.66 -31.34
C ASN A 740 -43.83 -18.27 -31.79
N ASP A 741 -44.38 -19.17 -31.05
CA ASP A 741 -45.72 -19.70 -31.25
C ASP A 741 -46.74 -19.16 -30.22
N GLY A 742 -46.37 -18.10 -29.52
CA GLY A 742 -47.15 -17.47 -28.44
C GLY A 742 -47.10 -18.20 -27.11
N THR A 743 -46.37 -19.31 -27.01
CA THR A 743 -46.20 -20.07 -25.77
C THR A 743 -44.77 -20.04 -25.22
N GLY A 744 -43.88 -19.28 -25.83
CA GLY A 744 -42.44 -19.27 -25.53
C GLY A 744 -41.69 -20.44 -26.23
N THR A 745 -42.27 -21.07 -27.23
CA THR A 745 -41.62 -22.07 -28.06
C THR A 745 -41.16 -21.47 -29.38
N PHE A 746 -39.84 -21.45 -29.60
CA PHE A 746 -39.24 -20.80 -30.75
C PHE A 746 -38.86 -21.73 -31.88
N THR A 747 -39.11 -21.29 -33.14
CA THR A 747 -38.72 -22.00 -34.37
C THR A 747 -37.77 -21.14 -35.20
N ILE A 748 -36.62 -21.67 -35.60
CA ILE A 748 -35.63 -20.97 -36.43
C ILE A 748 -36.23 -20.60 -37.79
N ALA A 749 -36.15 -19.32 -38.14
CA ALA A 749 -36.68 -18.74 -39.39
C ALA A 749 -35.61 -17.86 -40.09
N THR A 750 -34.35 -18.14 -39.90
CA THR A 750 -33.21 -17.38 -40.47
C THR A 750 -33.23 -17.29 -41.99
N ASP A 751 -33.87 -18.23 -42.66
CA ASP A 751 -34.10 -18.25 -44.12
C ASP A 751 -34.96 -17.07 -44.61
N LYS A 752 -35.73 -16.43 -43.72
CA LYS A 752 -36.52 -15.23 -44.02
C LYS A 752 -35.66 -13.94 -44.01
N MET A 753 -34.41 -14.02 -43.58
CA MET A 753 -33.48 -12.88 -43.47
C MET A 753 -32.56 -12.76 -44.71
N PRO A 754 -32.11 -11.55 -45.08
CA PRO A 754 -31.04 -11.42 -46.06
C PRO A 754 -29.75 -12.02 -45.48
N ILE A 755 -29.02 -12.78 -46.30
CA ILE A 755 -27.75 -13.37 -45.91
C ILE A 755 -26.71 -12.25 -45.76
N ILE A 756 -26.39 -11.91 -44.53
CA ILE A 756 -25.30 -11.01 -44.18
C ILE A 756 -24.18 -11.88 -43.61
N LYS A 757 -23.04 -11.92 -44.29
CA LYS A 757 -21.86 -12.60 -43.77
C LYS A 757 -21.09 -11.59 -42.89
N ALA A 758 -21.15 -11.80 -41.61
CA ALA A 758 -20.29 -11.06 -40.67
C ALA A 758 -18.93 -11.74 -40.56
N SER A 759 -17.90 -10.98 -40.26
CA SER A 759 -16.52 -11.46 -40.08
C SER A 759 -16.05 -11.39 -38.64
N GLY A 760 -16.92 -11.67 -37.72
CA GLY A 760 -16.73 -11.44 -36.29
C GLY A 760 -17.25 -10.05 -35.86
N SER A 761 -17.44 -9.84 -34.61
CA SER A 761 -17.97 -8.61 -34.01
C SER A 761 -17.03 -7.41 -34.15
#